data_fb913d9c880193beb1ee0d600b3408dc
#
_entry.id   fb913d9c880193beb1ee0d600b3408dc
#
_cell.length_a   1.000
_cell.length_b   1.000
_cell.length_c   1.000
_cell.angle_alpha   90.00
_cell.angle_beta   90.00
_cell.angle_gamma   90.00
#
_symmetry.space_group_name_H-M   'P 1'
#
loop_
_entity.id
_entity.type
_entity.pdbx_description
1 polymer ?
#
loop_
_entity_poly.entity_id
_entity_poly.type
_entity_poly.pdbx_seq_one_letter_code
_entity_poly.pdbx_strand_id
1 'polypeptide(L)'
;TQGYSSAASDVYKRQIPMQVNRSELKAILKNASTYLEFLNKKDENGISVSDKIVKIFEFRIPYYVGPLNNHSLKSWLVRSDEKIYPWNFDSVVDIEQSAENFINNLTSKCTYLPTKDVIPKNSILYSAFTVLNELNNLRLDGKKPDVSLKQAIFNDLFMTHKKVRRKDLLNYLKSEKGITPDITGIDGDFKSSMRSAIEMSQFNLTDSEKEDAIKAITVFGDDKKLLRKRLKRQLGSKLSDEDIMRISKLKYKDWGRLSKEFLTEVYNVDKNTGELQFNIIHALWQTNDNLMELLGSKYGFEQSRQNYLDGIQTGQSLEKMVENLYISPAVKRPVYQSLKIMHEINKIQGHAPKKIFVEMTRKDGVKGDKGRKESRKTKLVDLYKKCGEDSGELWESLEKTPDDEFKRDRLYFYYTQFGKCIYTGEPINLSELYNQNIYDVDHIFPRSKVKDDSLDNRVLVKKQVNAHKDNTYPLDSSIREKMKGFWHLLMDKGLISKKKYERLTRATPLSDSELSDFIARQIVETSQSTKAVASLFKELYPDTEIVYVKASLVSEFRDESRGFGFLKCREVNDFHHAKDAYLNIVVGNVYNERCTHNKSIFIKGLQTKTYSLNKMFSFNTPNAWSIDDNKSIKIVRKTMNKNNIRFTRYALTRNGGLFKMNPLKKGSGQVSLKQNSPLSDISKYGGYDKPASSYFSFVKYEGKKGKEMRQLVAIDSYIKARYEANPEKYLSETFGLKKPVVLIPVVKRDACIEIDGFRMHISGKTGSRITFKPAMQITVSYDTEKYIRNVVKLNSKPENYNITELDKVSTDENIELFDILTYKMTDTVLKVKFGDMGAKIISHRDAFEKLDIRKQCFVLTEILKIIHCNAVLGNLTYIGEGSSSGRVGLNSVLSEVKGVKSVYLVHQSVTGLFEKKIDLLHM
;
A
#
# COMPACT_ATOMS: atom_id res chain seq x y z
N THR A 1 -18.63 0.22 -12.29
CA THR A 1 -19.42 0.79 -13.38
C THR A 1 -20.87 1.10 -13.00
N GLN A 2 -21.10 1.68 -11.83
CA GLN A 2 -22.40 2.28 -11.46
C GLN A 2 -22.12 3.67 -10.92
N GLY A 3 -22.04 4.60 -11.81
CA GLY A 3 -21.80 6.00 -11.47
C GLY A 3 -22.02 6.94 -12.63
N TYR A 4 -22.64 6.44 -13.69
CA TYR A 4 -23.17 7.35 -14.70
C TYR A 4 -24.50 7.91 -14.18
N SER A 5 -24.54 9.24 -14.02
CA SER A 5 -25.77 9.94 -13.70
C SER A 5 -26.83 9.61 -14.78
N SER A 6 -28.12 9.71 -14.44
CA SER A 6 -29.21 9.57 -15.40
C SER A 6 -28.98 10.47 -16.63
N ALA A 7 -28.37 11.64 -16.48
CA ALA A 7 -27.96 12.52 -17.56
C ALA A 7 -26.95 11.90 -18.54
N ALA A 8 -25.96 11.13 -18.05
CA ALA A 8 -25.02 10.42 -18.94
C ALA A 8 -25.70 9.30 -19.72
N SER A 9 -26.66 8.59 -19.10
CA SER A 9 -27.49 7.59 -19.77
C SER A 9 -28.34 8.24 -20.89
N ASP A 10 -28.87 9.43 -20.66
CA ASP A 10 -29.69 10.16 -21.69
C ASP A 10 -28.81 10.66 -22.85
N VAL A 11 -27.57 11.06 -22.59
CA VAL A 11 -26.61 11.43 -23.64
C VAL A 11 -26.32 10.21 -24.54
N TYR A 12 -26.11 9.03 -23.97
CA TYR A 12 -25.88 7.81 -24.74
C TYR A 12 -27.09 7.40 -25.59
N LYS A 13 -28.31 7.59 -25.10
CA LYS A 13 -29.55 7.29 -25.85
C LYS A 13 -29.80 8.24 -27.02
N ARG A 14 -29.20 9.43 -27.01
CA ARG A 14 -29.32 10.44 -28.08
C ARG A 14 -28.20 10.43 -29.11
N GLN A 15 -27.15 9.58 -28.91
CA GLN A 15 -26.06 9.46 -29.89
C GLN A 15 -26.51 8.62 -31.10
N ILE A 16 -26.15 9.11 -32.28
CA ILE A 16 -26.33 8.34 -33.51
C ILE A 16 -25.35 7.16 -33.48
N PRO A 17 -25.85 5.91 -33.64
CA PRO A 17 -24.97 4.74 -33.64
C PRO A 17 -23.89 4.86 -34.72
N MET A 18 -22.67 4.42 -34.39
CA MET A 18 -21.52 4.47 -35.30
C MET A 18 -21.80 3.72 -36.62
N GLN A 19 -22.65 2.69 -36.58
CA GLN A 19 -23.07 1.91 -37.75
C GLN A 19 -23.84 2.78 -38.77
N VAL A 20 -24.68 3.71 -38.30
CA VAL A 20 -25.42 4.65 -39.18
C VAL A 20 -24.43 5.60 -39.85
N ASN A 21 -23.54 6.24 -39.07
CA ASN A 21 -22.50 7.14 -39.61
C ASN A 21 -21.57 6.41 -40.62
N ARG A 22 -21.28 5.12 -40.37
CA ARG A 22 -20.51 4.29 -41.29
C ARG A 22 -21.26 4.08 -42.61
N SER A 23 -22.56 3.77 -42.54
CA SER A 23 -23.40 3.55 -43.72
C SER A 23 -23.48 4.84 -44.54
N GLU A 24 -23.64 5.98 -43.88
CA GLU A 24 -23.61 7.29 -44.52
C GLU A 24 -22.25 7.56 -45.18
N LEU A 25 -21.13 7.34 -44.47
CA LEU A 25 -19.78 7.51 -45.04
C LEU A 25 -19.58 6.62 -46.29
N LYS A 26 -20.04 5.36 -46.27
CA LYS A 26 -19.95 4.47 -47.41
C LYS A 26 -20.78 4.97 -48.62
N ALA A 27 -22.00 5.50 -48.37
CA ALA A 27 -22.81 6.08 -49.43
C ALA A 27 -22.14 7.35 -50.01
N ILE A 28 -21.60 8.22 -49.21
CA ILE A 28 -20.85 9.41 -49.64
C ILE A 28 -19.65 9.00 -50.49
N LEU A 29 -18.82 8.05 -50.05
CA LEU A 29 -17.64 7.59 -50.78
C LEU A 29 -18.00 6.90 -52.08
N LYS A 30 -19.07 6.10 -52.10
CA LYS A 30 -19.60 5.47 -53.31
C LYS A 30 -20.03 6.53 -54.34
N ASN A 31 -20.73 7.56 -53.95
CA ASN A 31 -21.11 8.67 -54.81
C ASN A 31 -19.86 9.46 -55.29
N ALA A 32 -18.97 9.82 -54.35
CA ALA A 32 -17.74 10.56 -54.67
C ALA A 32 -16.82 9.79 -55.64
N SER A 33 -16.80 8.48 -55.56
CA SER A 33 -15.96 7.62 -56.43
C SER A 33 -16.39 7.63 -57.89
N THR A 34 -17.59 8.15 -58.22
CA THR A 34 -18.00 8.36 -59.62
C THR A 34 -17.35 9.59 -60.23
N TYR A 35 -16.86 10.54 -59.43
CA TYR A 35 -16.24 11.80 -59.88
C TYR A 35 -14.74 11.83 -59.54
N LEU A 36 -14.30 11.06 -58.56
CA LEU A 36 -12.94 11.05 -58.05
C LEU A 36 -12.33 9.64 -58.23
N GLU A 37 -11.78 9.38 -59.36
CA GLU A 37 -11.24 8.06 -59.75
C GLU A 37 -10.22 7.50 -58.76
N PHE A 38 -9.41 8.37 -58.11
CA PHE A 38 -8.40 7.92 -57.15
C PHE A 38 -9.00 7.17 -55.94
N LEU A 39 -10.26 7.37 -55.59
CA LEU A 39 -10.98 6.66 -54.54
C LEU A 39 -11.13 5.15 -54.84
N ASN A 40 -11.15 4.79 -56.13
CA ASN A 40 -11.24 3.41 -56.59
C ASN A 40 -9.85 2.76 -56.73
N LYS A 41 -8.76 3.54 -56.66
CA LYS A 41 -7.40 2.99 -56.78
C LYS A 41 -7.13 2.00 -55.66
N LYS A 42 -6.75 0.79 -56.04
CA LYS A 42 -6.42 -0.31 -55.12
C LYS A 42 -4.91 -0.37 -54.91
N ASP A 43 -4.52 -0.76 -53.67
CA ASP A 43 -3.13 -1.09 -53.35
C ASP A 43 -2.75 -2.54 -53.75
N GLU A 44 -1.52 -2.93 -53.38
CA GLU A 44 -0.98 -4.26 -53.64
C GLU A 44 -1.80 -5.40 -53.00
N ASN A 45 -2.59 -5.07 -51.93
CA ASN A 45 -3.46 -6.01 -51.25
C ASN A 45 -4.93 -5.97 -51.75
N GLY A 46 -5.19 -5.24 -52.81
CA GLY A 46 -6.49 -5.09 -53.41
C GLY A 46 -7.47 -4.18 -52.66
N ILE A 47 -7.00 -3.42 -51.65
CA ILE A 47 -7.82 -2.53 -50.81
C ILE A 47 -7.90 -1.15 -51.48
N SER A 48 -9.13 -0.67 -51.74
CA SER A 48 -9.34 0.65 -52.33
C SER A 48 -9.05 1.79 -51.36
N VAL A 49 -8.83 3.00 -51.87
CA VAL A 49 -8.68 4.21 -51.02
C VAL A 49 -9.98 4.46 -50.25
N SER A 50 -11.15 4.27 -50.85
CA SER A 50 -12.46 4.35 -50.17
C SER A 50 -12.55 3.36 -49.00
N ASP A 51 -12.13 2.10 -49.18
CA ASP A 51 -12.13 1.13 -48.10
C ASP A 51 -11.15 1.50 -47.00
N LYS A 52 -10.00 2.09 -47.32
CA LYS A 52 -9.05 2.58 -46.30
C LYS A 52 -9.64 3.72 -45.47
N ILE A 53 -10.37 4.64 -46.07
CA ILE A 53 -11.05 5.73 -45.35
C ILE A 53 -12.10 5.14 -44.41
N VAL A 54 -12.92 4.17 -44.84
CA VAL A 54 -13.89 3.51 -43.99
C VAL A 54 -13.18 2.77 -42.86
N LYS A 55 -12.11 2.08 -43.11
CA LYS A 55 -11.32 1.37 -42.13
C LYS A 55 -10.74 2.35 -41.06
N ILE A 56 -10.20 3.51 -41.47
CA ILE A 56 -9.73 4.55 -40.56
C ILE A 56 -10.87 5.05 -39.64
N PHE A 57 -12.06 5.26 -40.21
CA PHE A 57 -13.24 5.70 -39.45
C PHE A 57 -13.70 4.67 -38.43
N GLU A 58 -13.73 3.38 -38.79
CA GLU A 58 -14.16 2.28 -37.92
C GLU A 58 -13.12 1.85 -36.90
N PHE A 59 -11.86 2.05 -37.21
CA PHE A 59 -10.76 1.44 -36.46
C PHE A 59 -10.75 1.91 -35.01
N ARG A 60 -10.68 0.94 -34.11
CA ARG A 60 -10.43 1.16 -32.68
C ARG A 60 -9.38 0.16 -32.22
N ILE A 61 -8.34 0.66 -31.61
CA ILE A 61 -7.33 -0.20 -30.95
C ILE A 61 -7.99 -0.83 -29.73
N PRO A 62 -8.04 -2.17 -29.62
CA PRO A 62 -8.52 -2.80 -28.41
C PRO A 62 -7.69 -2.35 -27.21
N TYR A 63 -8.33 -1.99 -26.10
CA TYR A 63 -7.65 -1.45 -24.91
C TYR A 63 -6.58 -2.40 -24.35
N TYR A 64 -6.77 -3.68 -24.50
CA TYR A 64 -5.86 -4.72 -24.05
C TYR A 64 -4.66 -4.97 -24.98
N VAL A 65 -4.62 -4.38 -26.15
CA VAL A 65 -3.44 -4.40 -27.04
C VAL A 65 -2.42 -3.35 -26.61
N GLY A 66 -2.92 -2.20 -26.10
CA GLY A 66 -2.08 -1.13 -25.55
C GLY A 66 -1.42 -0.24 -26.59
N PRO A 67 -0.40 0.50 -26.19
CA PRO A 67 0.35 1.37 -27.09
C PRO A 67 1.04 0.58 -28.19
N LEU A 68 0.91 1.02 -29.45
CA LEU A 68 1.48 0.35 -30.60
C LEU A 68 3.00 0.53 -30.77
N ASN A 69 3.66 1.20 -29.82
CA ASN A 69 5.10 1.45 -29.82
C ASN A 69 5.84 0.43 -28.96
N ASN A 70 6.74 -0.34 -29.57
CA ASN A 70 7.59 -1.32 -28.90
C ASN A 70 8.74 -0.75 -28.06
N HIS A 71 8.83 0.56 -27.88
CA HIS A 71 9.99 1.20 -27.25
C HIS A 71 10.05 1.07 -25.72
N SER A 72 9.12 0.37 -25.09
CA SER A 72 9.16 0.06 -23.68
C SER A 72 9.57 -1.38 -23.44
N LEU A 73 10.57 -1.61 -22.59
CA LEU A 73 10.96 -2.94 -22.11
C LEU A 73 9.82 -3.73 -21.44
N LYS A 74 8.69 -3.06 -21.18
CA LYS A 74 7.46 -3.63 -20.57
C LYS A 74 6.28 -3.58 -21.52
N SER A 75 6.51 -3.48 -22.81
CA SER A 75 5.43 -3.59 -23.79
C SER A 75 4.86 -5.01 -23.76
N TRP A 76 3.53 -5.11 -23.66
CA TRP A 76 2.82 -6.39 -23.76
C TRP A 76 2.35 -6.67 -25.20
N LEU A 77 2.54 -5.70 -26.09
CA LEU A 77 2.23 -5.82 -27.50
C LEU A 77 3.14 -6.84 -28.18
N VAL A 78 2.53 -7.78 -28.88
CA VAL A 78 3.21 -8.71 -29.80
C VAL A 78 2.85 -8.35 -31.23
N ARG A 79 3.84 -8.02 -32.04
CA ARG A 79 3.67 -7.57 -33.43
C ARG A 79 4.87 -7.92 -34.30
N SER A 80 4.66 -7.97 -35.62
CA SER A 80 5.76 -7.98 -36.60
C SER A 80 6.38 -6.57 -36.74
N ASP A 81 7.52 -6.47 -37.43
CA ASP A 81 8.22 -5.18 -37.64
C ASP A 81 7.53 -4.28 -38.68
N GLU A 82 6.51 -4.78 -39.33
CA GLU A 82 5.76 -4.02 -40.33
C GLU A 82 5.05 -2.81 -39.73
N LYS A 83 4.86 -1.76 -40.55
CA LYS A 83 4.12 -0.58 -40.15
C LYS A 83 2.63 -0.90 -39.95
N ILE A 84 2.07 -0.54 -38.80
CA ILE A 84 0.67 -0.80 -38.47
C ILE A 84 -0.23 0.25 -39.11
N TYR A 85 -1.25 -0.22 -39.81
CA TYR A 85 -2.35 0.55 -40.39
C TYR A 85 -3.69 -0.07 -39.97
N PRO A 86 -4.82 0.69 -40.00
CA PRO A 86 -6.13 0.12 -39.69
C PRO A 86 -6.55 -1.08 -40.55
N TRP A 87 -6.01 -1.20 -41.74
CA TRP A 87 -6.34 -2.27 -42.70
C TRP A 87 -5.42 -3.51 -42.60
N ASN A 88 -4.24 -3.40 -42.00
CA ASN A 88 -3.36 -4.54 -41.78
C ASN A 88 -3.16 -4.89 -40.29
N PHE A 89 -3.96 -4.31 -39.40
CA PHE A 89 -3.79 -4.46 -37.97
C PHE A 89 -3.84 -5.92 -37.51
N ASP A 90 -4.81 -6.68 -38.00
CA ASP A 90 -5.01 -8.08 -37.60
C ASP A 90 -3.92 -9.05 -38.13
N SER A 91 -3.17 -8.65 -39.15
CA SER A 91 -2.05 -9.44 -39.70
C SER A 91 -0.71 -9.07 -39.05
N VAL A 92 -0.55 -7.82 -38.63
CA VAL A 92 0.69 -7.29 -38.04
C VAL A 92 0.74 -7.46 -36.54
N VAL A 93 -0.42 -7.41 -35.84
CA VAL A 93 -0.54 -7.49 -34.37
C VAL A 93 -1.15 -8.83 -33.98
N ASP A 94 -0.44 -9.59 -33.15
CA ASP A 94 -1.01 -10.73 -32.46
C ASP A 94 -1.86 -10.24 -31.27
N ILE A 95 -3.16 -10.07 -31.54
CA ILE A 95 -4.14 -9.55 -30.58
C ILE A 95 -4.29 -10.51 -29.41
N GLU A 96 -4.26 -11.80 -29.65
CA GLU A 96 -4.48 -12.84 -28.64
C GLU A 96 -3.33 -12.89 -27.65
N GLN A 97 -2.10 -12.96 -28.14
CA GLN A 97 -0.91 -12.98 -27.28
C GLN A 97 -0.73 -11.65 -26.57
N SER A 98 -1.02 -10.53 -27.23
CA SER A 98 -0.98 -9.21 -26.60
C SER A 98 -2.00 -9.10 -25.47
N ALA A 99 -3.22 -9.60 -25.65
CA ALA A 99 -4.25 -9.61 -24.62
C ALA A 99 -3.87 -10.51 -23.44
N GLU A 100 -3.30 -11.68 -23.70
CA GLU A 100 -2.83 -12.57 -22.63
C GLU A 100 -1.69 -11.93 -21.84
N ASN A 101 -0.72 -11.32 -22.50
CA ASN A 101 0.37 -10.57 -21.84
C ASN A 101 -0.16 -9.40 -21.02
N PHE A 102 -1.17 -8.68 -21.52
CA PHE A 102 -1.83 -7.59 -20.78
C PHE A 102 -2.45 -8.09 -19.48
N ILE A 103 -3.24 -9.15 -19.54
CA ILE A 103 -3.88 -9.74 -18.36
C ILE A 103 -2.83 -10.29 -17.39
N ASN A 104 -1.81 -11.00 -17.89
CA ASN A 104 -0.72 -11.52 -17.06
C ASN A 104 0.04 -10.39 -16.35
N ASN A 105 0.22 -9.24 -17.00
CA ASN A 105 0.83 -8.07 -16.38
C ASN A 105 -0.05 -7.40 -15.30
N LEU A 106 -1.35 -7.62 -15.33
CA LEU A 106 -2.31 -7.13 -14.34
C LEU A 106 -2.57 -8.13 -13.21
N THR A 107 -2.30 -9.43 -13.43
CA THR A 107 -2.48 -10.46 -12.40
C THR A 107 -1.38 -10.41 -11.35
N SER A 108 -1.72 -10.76 -10.12
CA SER A 108 -0.73 -10.87 -9.04
C SER A 108 0.15 -12.09 -9.22
N LYS A 109 1.29 -12.10 -8.56
CA LYS A 109 2.09 -13.31 -8.36
C LYS A 109 1.64 -14.06 -7.10
N CYS A 110 2.03 -15.31 -6.99
CA CYS A 110 1.71 -16.16 -5.85
C CYS A 110 2.20 -15.55 -4.53
N THR A 111 1.38 -15.62 -3.50
CA THR A 111 1.70 -15.08 -2.17
C THR A 111 2.94 -15.72 -1.55
N TYR A 112 3.16 -17.02 -1.80
CA TYR A 112 4.24 -17.80 -1.19
C TYR A 112 5.39 -18.09 -2.16
N LEU A 113 5.15 -18.02 -3.48
CA LEU A 113 6.15 -18.13 -4.55
C LEU A 113 6.08 -16.89 -5.45
N PRO A 114 6.75 -15.79 -5.08
CA PRO A 114 6.60 -14.49 -5.77
C PRO A 114 7.03 -14.48 -7.24
N THR A 115 7.75 -15.50 -7.69
CA THR A 115 8.17 -15.66 -9.09
C THR A 115 7.10 -16.34 -9.96
N LYS A 116 6.12 -17.02 -9.34
CA LYS A 116 5.09 -17.80 -10.04
C LYS A 116 3.78 -17.05 -10.17
N ASP A 117 3.11 -17.28 -11.30
CA ASP A 117 1.79 -16.69 -11.57
C ASP A 117 0.70 -17.36 -10.76
N VAL A 118 -0.28 -16.58 -10.34
CA VAL A 118 -1.48 -17.12 -9.70
C VAL A 118 -2.38 -17.83 -10.72
N ILE A 119 -3.10 -18.86 -10.27
CA ILE A 119 -4.11 -19.52 -11.08
C ILE A 119 -5.48 -18.84 -10.93
N PRO A 120 -6.40 -19.00 -11.89
CA PRO A 120 -7.76 -18.46 -11.80
C PRO A 120 -8.46 -18.89 -10.50
N LYS A 121 -9.29 -18.02 -9.95
CA LYS A 121 -10.08 -18.33 -8.75
C LYS A 121 -11.02 -19.52 -8.95
N ASN A 122 -11.50 -19.71 -10.18
CA ASN A 122 -12.36 -20.83 -10.57
C ASN A 122 -11.58 -22.02 -11.14
N SER A 123 -10.23 -22.05 -11.11
CA SER A 123 -9.43 -23.24 -11.35
C SER A 123 -9.93 -24.38 -10.47
N ILE A 124 -10.00 -25.60 -10.99
CA ILE A 124 -10.46 -26.77 -10.23
C ILE A 124 -9.53 -26.98 -9.03
N LEU A 125 -8.22 -26.87 -9.25
CA LEU A 125 -7.21 -26.97 -8.21
C LEU A 125 -7.38 -25.90 -7.13
N TYR A 126 -7.61 -24.63 -7.54
CA TYR A 126 -7.81 -23.55 -6.56
C TYR A 126 -9.14 -23.69 -5.82
N SER A 127 -10.18 -24.14 -6.49
CA SER A 127 -11.48 -24.45 -5.89
C SER A 127 -11.36 -25.57 -4.86
N ALA A 128 -10.66 -26.66 -5.19
CA ALA A 128 -10.37 -27.74 -4.25
C ALA A 128 -9.58 -27.23 -3.03
N PHE A 129 -8.53 -26.43 -3.27
CA PHE A 129 -7.79 -25.80 -2.17
C PHE A 129 -8.72 -24.99 -1.25
N THR A 130 -9.58 -24.15 -1.80
CA THR A 130 -10.44 -23.26 -0.98
C THR A 130 -11.48 -24.06 -0.21
N VAL A 131 -12.09 -25.09 -0.82
CA VAL A 131 -13.05 -25.98 -0.16
C VAL A 131 -12.40 -26.77 0.98
N LEU A 132 -11.26 -27.43 0.71
CA LEU A 132 -10.53 -28.21 1.71
C LEU A 132 -10.05 -27.32 2.86
N ASN A 133 -9.54 -26.14 2.56
CA ASN A 133 -9.08 -25.21 3.58
C ASN A 133 -10.24 -24.70 4.46
N GLU A 134 -11.45 -24.55 3.90
CA GLU A 134 -12.66 -24.16 4.64
C GLU A 134 -13.19 -25.34 5.46
N LEU A 135 -13.19 -26.56 4.91
CA LEU A 135 -13.57 -27.78 5.62
C LEU A 135 -12.62 -28.10 6.79
N ASN A 136 -11.32 -27.83 6.64
CA ASN A 136 -10.35 -28.02 7.72
C ASN A 136 -10.51 -27.03 8.88
N ASN A 137 -11.31 -25.97 8.70
CA ASN A 137 -11.76 -25.09 9.78
C ASN A 137 -13.08 -25.55 10.42
N LEU A 138 -13.81 -26.45 9.79
CA LEU A 138 -15.10 -26.94 10.28
C LEU A 138 -14.96 -27.64 11.64
N ARG A 139 -15.89 -27.38 12.53
CA ARG A 139 -16.01 -28.06 13.82
C ARG A 139 -17.47 -28.48 14.01
N LEU A 140 -17.61 -29.73 14.43
CA LEU A 140 -18.88 -30.37 14.81
C LEU A 140 -18.81 -30.58 16.32
N ASP A 141 -19.73 -30.01 17.08
CA ASP A 141 -19.71 -30.00 18.55
C ASP A 141 -18.35 -29.56 19.15
N GLY A 142 -17.74 -28.52 18.52
CA GLY A 142 -16.46 -27.96 18.93
C GLY A 142 -15.22 -28.77 18.53
N LYS A 143 -15.35 -29.99 17.95
CA LYS A 143 -14.25 -30.86 17.50
C LYS A 143 -14.14 -30.83 15.97
N LYS A 144 -12.92 -31.02 15.44
CA LYS A 144 -12.73 -31.23 14.00
C LYS A 144 -13.36 -32.58 13.60
N PRO A 145 -14.04 -32.69 12.44
CA PRO A 145 -14.56 -33.98 11.95
C PRO A 145 -13.40 -34.95 11.65
N ASP A 146 -13.68 -36.25 11.62
CA ASP A 146 -12.71 -37.21 11.12
C ASP A 146 -12.38 -36.95 9.66
N VAL A 147 -11.16 -37.32 9.24
CA VAL A 147 -10.69 -37.14 7.86
C VAL A 147 -11.62 -37.83 6.86
N SER A 148 -12.09 -39.06 7.18
CA SER A 148 -13.02 -39.78 6.34
C SER A 148 -14.37 -39.07 6.16
N LEU A 149 -14.92 -38.52 7.24
CA LEU A 149 -16.15 -37.71 7.17
C LEU A 149 -15.96 -36.42 6.35
N LYS A 150 -14.85 -35.72 6.54
CA LYS A 150 -14.53 -34.57 5.72
C LYS A 150 -14.43 -34.90 4.23
N GLN A 151 -13.78 -36.00 3.88
CA GLN A 151 -13.65 -36.46 2.49
C GLN A 151 -15.01 -36.86 1.90
N ALA A 152 -15.87 -37.50 2.69
CA ALA A 152 -17.24 -37.79 2.28
C ALA A 152 -18.05 -36.52 2.05
N ILE A 153 -17.98 -35.54 2.96
CA ILE A 153 -18.62 -34.23 2.75
C ILE A 153 -18.11 -33.52 1.45
N PHE A 154 -16.83 -33.61 1.17
CA PHE A 154 -16.26 -33.04 -0.06
C PHE A 154 -16.85 -33.74 -1.30
N ASN A 155 -16.84 -35.07 -1.34
CA ASN A 155 -17.28 -35.84 -2.49
C ASN A 155 -18.81 -35.77 -2.68
N ASP A 156 -19.57 -35.93 -1.62
CA ASP A 156 -21.03 -36.10 -1.70
C ASP A 156 -21.76 -34.77 -1.79
N LEU A 157 -21.21 -33.67 -1.23
CA LEU A 157 -21.83 -32.35 -1.28
C LEU A 157 -21.15 -31.42 -2.27
N PHE A 158 -19.84 -31.21 -2.17
CA PHE A 158 -19.17 -30.18 -2.99
C PHE A 158 -18.96 -30.61 -4.44
N MET A 159 -18.80 -31.91 -4.71
CA MET A 159 -18.69 -32.43 -6.08
C MET A 159 -20.04 -32.62 -6.79
N THR A 160 -21.14 -32.55 -6.06
CA THR A 160 -22.51 -32.72 -6.59
C THR A 160 -23.31 -31.43 -6.64
N HIS A 161 -23.04 -30.47 -5.76
CA HIS A 161 -23.79 -29.23 -5.62
C HIS A 161 -22.94 -28.01 -6.00
N LYS A 162 -23.41 -27.18 -6.93
CA LYS A 162 -22.72 -25.94 -7.33
C LYS A 162 -22.55 -24.93 -6.17
N LYS A 163 -23.37 -25.03 -5.15
CA LYS A 163 -23.30 -24.23 -3.92
C LYS A 163 -23.77 -25.07 -2.75
N VAL A 164 -22.95 -25.15 -1.71
CA VAL A 164 -23.28 -25.87 -0.46
C VAL A 164 -23.59 -24.85 0.62
N ARG A 165 -24.74 -24.98 1.27
CA ARG A 165 -25.17 -24.16 2.41
C ARG A 165 -24.98 -24.94 3.71
N ARG A 166 -24.93 -24.23 4.81
CA ARG A 166 -24.91 -24.86 6.15
C ARG A 166 -26.09 -25.82 6.36
N LYS A 167 -27.28 -25.46 5.83
CA LYS A 167 -28.48 -26.32 5.89
C LYS A 167 -28.27 -27.62 5.13
N ASP A 168 -27.62 -27.58 3.98
CA ASP A 168 -27.37 -28.75 3.15
C ASP A 168 -26.41 -29.73 3.88
N LEU A 169 -25.39 -29.18 4.54
CA LEU A 169 -24.50 -29.98 5.41
C LEU A 169 -25.25 -30.59 6.59
N LEU A 170 -26.11 -29.84 7.29
CA LEU A 170 -26.92 -30.37 8.42
C LEU A 170 -27.84 -31.47 7.94
N ASN A 171 -28.51 -31.32 6.82
CA ASN A 171 -29.37 -32.34 6.25
C ASN A 171 -28.58 -33.64 5.94
N TYR A 172 -27.43 -33.47 5.28
CA TYR A 172 -26.54 -34.60 4.96
C TYR A 172 -26.08 -35.33 6.21
N LEU A 173 -25.61 -34.60 7.23
CA LEU A 173 -25.18 -35.23 8.51
C LEU A 173 -26.32 -35.94 9.22
N LYS A 174 -27.55 -35.42 9.15
CA LYS A 174 -28.73 -36.05 9.73
C LYS A 174 -29.15 -37.28 8.95
N SER A 175 -29.24 -37.21 7.61
CA SER A 175 -29.73 -38.33 6.78
C SER A 175 -28.68 -39.47 6.67
N GLU A 176 -27.43 -39.13 6.37
CA GLU A 176 -26.41 -40.12 6.04
C GLU A 176 -25.58 -40.59 7.27
N LYS A 177 -25.50 -39.79 8.33
CA LYS A 177 -24.66 -40.07 9.50
C LYS A 177 -25.46 -40.13 10.81
N GLY A 178 -26.75 -39.82 10.81
CA GLY A 178 -27.61 -39.83 12.00
C GLY A 178 -27.26 -38.84 13.10
N ILE A 179 -26.48 -37.78 12.77
CA ILE A 179 -25.98 -36.78 13.73
C ILE A 179 -26.52 -35.38 13.43
N THR A 180 -26.77 -34.62 14.51
CA THR A 180 -27.22 -33.22 14.41
C THR A 180 -26.30 -32.33 15.25
N PRO A 181 -25.03 -32.14 14.83
CA PRO A 181 -24.07 -31.42 15.64
C PRO A 181 -24.26 -29.91 15.56
N ASP A 182 -23.74 -29.19 16.55
CA ASP A 182 -23.54 -27.73 16.40
C ASP A 182 -22.33 -27.51 15.50
N ILE A 183 -22.56 -26.72 14.41
CA ILE A 183 -21.55 -26.43 13.40
C ILE A 183 -20.89 -25.11 13.72
N THR A 184 -19.56 -25.12 13.93
CA THR A 184 -18.71 -23.93 14.12
C THR A 184 -17.49 -23.96 13.22
N GLY A 185 -16.66 -22.90 13.22
CA GLY A 185 -15.45 -22.82 12.41
C GLY A 185 -15.66 -22.28 10.99
N ILE A 186 -16.90 -22.12 10.55
CA ILE A 186 -17.27 -21.45 9.29
C ILE A 186 -18.20 -20.25 9.59
N ASP A 187 -18.08 -19.19 8.80
CA ASP A 187 -18.88 -17.95 8.94
C ASP A 187 -20.20 -18.06 8.15
N GLY A 188 -21.20 -18.74 8.68
CA GLY A 188 -22.49 -18.94 7.99
C GLY A 188 -22.42 -20.04 6.93
N ASP A 189 -22.87 -19.76 5.70
CA ASP A 189 -22.77 -20.67 4.55
C ASP A 189 -21.33 -20.78 4.04
N PHE A 190 -21.01 -21.90 3.37
CA PHE A 190 -19.73 -22.07 2.71
C PHE A 190 -19.52 -20.99 1.62
N LYS A 191 -18.34 -20.39 1.61
CA LYS A 191 -17.93 -19.36 0.62
C LYS A 191 -17.25 -19.98 -0.60
N SER A 192 -16.70 -21.17 -0.44
CA SER A 192 -16.02 -21.96 -1.47
C SER A 192 -16.98 -22.91 -2.16
N SER A 193 -16.68 -23.31 -3.38
CA SER A 193 -17.47 -24.28 -4.14
C SER A 193 -16.64 -24.97 -5.21
N MET A 194 -17.06 -26.17 -5.64
CA MET A 194 -16.48 -26.89 -6.78
C MET A 194 -17.28 -26.68 -8.09
N ARG A 195 -17.93 -25.52 -8.20
CA ARG A 195 -18.81 -25.20 -9.33
C ARG A 195 -18.13 -25.44 -10.68
N SER A 196 -16.90 -24.99 -10.87
CA SER A 196 -16.17 -25.17 -12.12
C SER A 196 -15.90 -26.64 -12.45
N ALA A 197 -15.57 -27.45 -11.47
CA ALA A 197 -15.39 -28.90 -11.64
C ALA A 197 -16.68 -29.55 -12.15
N ILE A 198 -17.83 -29.23 -11.52
CA ILE A 198 -19.15 -29.74 -11.92
C ILE A 198 -19.53 -29.26 -13.33
N GLU A 199 -19.29 -27.96 -13.65
CA GLU A 199 -19.64 -27.42 -14.98
C GLU A 199 -18.74 -27.96 -16.06
N MET A 200 -17.47 -28.27 -15.78
CA MET A 200 -16.51 -28.81 -16.75
C MET A 200 -16.57 -30.33 -16.87
N SER A 201 -17.15 -31.07 -15.92
CA SER A 201 -17.32 -32.52 -16.03
C SER A 201 -18.22 -32.99 -17.18
N GLN A 202 -19.04 -32.08 -17.72
CA GLN A 202 -19.93 -32.34 -18.86
C GLN A 202 -19.18 -32.47 -20.19
N PHE A 203 -17.89 -32.10 -20.26
CA PHE A 203 -17.11 -32.09 -21.47
C PHE A 203 -16.00 -33.17 -21.41
N ASN A 204 -15.79 -33.85 -22.52
CA ASN A 204 -14.78 -34.90 -22.62
C ASN A 204 -13.37 -34.28 -22.72
N LEU A 205 -12.86 -33.74 -21.63
CA LEU A 205 -11.58 -33.07 -21.51
C LEU A 205 -10.78 -33.68 -20.36
N THR A 206 -9.48 -33.75 -20.52
CA THR A 206 -8.55 -34.08 -19.41
C THR A 206 -8.55 -32.95 -18.38
N ASP A 207 -8.07 -33.21 -17.18
CA ASP A 207 -8.03 -32.21 -16.13
C ASP A 207 -7.15 -30.99 -16.50
N SER A 208 -6.06 -31.20 -17.24
CA SER A 208 -5.25 -30.12 -17.76
C SER A 208 -6.00 -29.26 -18.78
N GLU A 209 -6.75 -29.87 -19.68
CA GLU A 209 -7.55 -29.17 -20.71
C GLU A 209 -8.71 -28.40 -20.08
N LYS A 210 -9.32 -28.94 -19.02
CA LYS A 210 -10.34 -28.22 -18.24
C LYS A 210 -9.75 -26.95 -17.60
N GLU A 211 -8.54 -27.04 -17.01
CA GLU A 211 -7.84 -25.89 -16.44
C GLU A 211 -7.48 -24.86 -17.51
N ASP A 212 -7.03 -25.28 -18.68
CA ASP A 212 -6.75 -24.39 -19.82
C ASP A 212 -8.01 -23.67 -20.33
N ALA A 213 -9.13 -24.38 -20.41
CA ALA A 213 -10.42 -23.80 -20.75
C ALA A 213 -10.88 -22.77 -19.71
N ILE A 214 -10.74 -23.08 -18.41
CA ILE A 214 -11.06 -22.17 -17.30
C ILE A 214 -10.18 -20.92 -17.35
N LYS A 215 -8.87 -21.08 -17.63
CA LYS A 215 -7.95 -19.99 -17.82
C LYS A 215 -8.37 -19.12 -19.01
N ALA A 216 -8.68 -19.72 -20.15
CA ALA A 216 -9.14 -18.99 -21.32
C ALA A 216 -10.42 -18.18 -21.05
N ILE A 217 -11.41 -18.76 -20.36
CA ILE A 217 -12.64 -18.03 -19.95
C ILE A 217 -12.30 -16.86 -19.01
N THR A 218 -11.38 -17.04 -18.07
CA THR A 218 -10.98 -15.99 -17.13
C THR A 218 -10.28 -14.83 -17.83
N VAL A 219 -9.43 -15.12 -18.83
CA VAL A 219 -8.66 -14.12 -19.59
C VAL A 219 -9.56 -13.40 -20.60
N PHE A 220 -10.32 -14.14 -21.39
CA PHE A 220 -11.04 -13.63 -22.57
C PHE A 220 -12.56 -13.55 -22.39
N GLY A 221 -13.06 -13.76 -21.18
CA GLY A 221 -14.51 -13.92 -20.93
C GLY A 221 -15.39 -12.72 -21.33
N ASP A 222 -14.82 -11.53 -21.41
CA ASP A 222 -15.51 -10.31 -21.86
C ASP A 222 -15.50 -10.18 -23.41
N ASP A 223 -14.60 -10.85 -24.13
CA ASP A 223 -14.55 -10.93 -25.59
C ASP A 223 -14.87 -12.36 -26.08
N LYS A 224 -16.16 -12.61 -26.31
CA LYS A 224 -16.63 -13.94 -26.70
C LYS A 224 -16.11 -14.42 -28.06
N LYS A 225 -15.78 -13.49 -28.95
CA LYS A 225 -15.23 -13.83 -30.28
C LYS A 225 -13.80 -14.35 -30.14
N LEU A 226 -12.99 -13.64 -29.35
CA LEU A 226 -11.60 -14.03 -29.10
C LEU A 226 -11.55 -15.32 -28.26
N LEU A 227 -12.42 -15.45 -27.25
CA LEU A 227 -12.53 -16.67 -26.45
C LEU A 227 -12.84 -17.90 -27.30
N ARG A 228 -13.82 -17.83 -28.21
CA ARG A 228 -14.15 -18.97 -29.11
C ARG A 228 -13.02 -19.31 -30.06
N LYS A 229 -12.34 -18.30 -30.60
CA LYS A 229 -11.15 -18.51 -31.45
C LYS A 229 -10.07 -19.25 -30.67
N ARG A 230 -9.79 -18.84 -29.42
CA ARG A 230 -8.82 -19.49 -28.54
C ARG A 230 -9.21 -20.94 -28.22
N LEU A 231 -10.45 -21.17 -27.80
CA LEU A 231 -10.94 -22.53 -27.50
C LEU A 231 -10.91 -23.44 -28.72
N LYS A 232 -11.29 -22.94 -29.90
CA LYS A 232 -11.25 -23.73 -31.14
C LYS A 232 -9.82 -24.10 -31.52
N ARG A 233 -8.88 -23.18 -31.35
CA ARG A 233 -7.46 -23.46 -31.62
C ARG A 233 -6.86 -24.49 -30.66
N GLN A 234 -7.21 -24.40 -29.35
CA GLN A 234 -6.65 -25.28 -28.32
C GLN A 234 -7.34 -26.63 -28.22
N LEU A 235 -8.67 -26.67 -28.34
CA LEU A 235 -9.51 -27.81 -28.01
C LEU A 235 -10.42 -28.28 -29.16
N GLY A 236 -10.33 -27.64 -30.33
CA GLY A 236 -11.21 -27.93 -31.47
C GLY A 236 -11.05 -29.33 -32.09
N SER A 237 -9.97 -30.06 -31.74
CA SER A 237 -9.82 -31.47 -32.10
C SER A 237 -10.65 -32.44 -31.26
N LYS A 238 -11.12 -31.97 -30.08
CA LYS A 238 -11.85 -32.79 -29.09
C LYS A 238 -13.27 -32.30 -28.82
N LEU A 239 -13.54 -31.03 -29.06
CA LEU A 239 -14.81 -30.36 -28.78
C LEU A 239 -15.52 -29.97 -30.08
N SER A 240 -16.82 -30.18 -30.12
CA SER A 240 -17.69 -29.67 -31.16
C SER A 240 -17.81 -28.15 -31.11
N ASP A 241 -18.20 -27.50 -32.21
CA ASP A 241 -18.49 -26.07 -32.23
C ASP A 241 -19.65 -25.70 -31.23
N GLU A 242 -20.56 -26.64 -30.98
CA GLU A 242 -21.64 -26.48 -29.97
C GLU A 242 -21.07 -26.48 -28.56
N ASP A 243 -20.15 -27.39 -28.22
CA ASP A 243 -19.49 -27.43 -26.91
C ASP A 243 -18.65 -26.19 -26.66
N ILE A 244 -17.91 -25.74 -27.68
CA ILE A 244 -17.16 -24.46 -27.63
C ILE A 244 -18.13 -23.29 -27.34
N MET A 245 -19.30 -23.29 -27.97
CA MET A 245 -20.30 -22.27 -27.70
C MET A 245 -20.85 -22.37 -26.27
N ARG A 246 -21.10 -23.57 -25.74
CA ARG A 246 -21.57 -23.82 -24.37
C ARG A 246 -20.49 -23.35 -23.34
N ILE A 247 -19.24 -23.76 -23.53
CA ILE A 247 -18.11 -23.34 -22.69
C ILE A 247 -17.96 -21.81 -22.73
N SER A 248 -18.07 -21.19 -23.89
CA SER A 248 -17.95 -19.73 -24.03
C SER A 248 -19.05 -18.94 -23.29
N LYS A 249 -20.17 -19.55 -22.92
CA LYS A 249 -21.25 -18.93 -22.12
C LYS A 249 -20.94 -18.93 -20.62
N LEU A 250 -20.05 -19.81 -20.16
CA LEU A 250 -19.65 -19.85 -18.75
C LEU A 250 -18.99 -18.53 -18.34
N LYS A 251 -19.13 -18.20 -17.06
CA LYS A 251 -18.60 -16.93 -16.51
C LYS A 251 -17.71 -17.25 -15.33
N TYR A 252 -16.39 -17.23 -15.57
CA TYR A 252 -15.38 -17.32 -14.53
C TYR A 252 -14.63 -16.00 -14.48
N LYS A 253 -14.52 -15.44 -13.28
CA LYS A 253 -13.87 -14.15 -13.02
C LYS A 253 -12.94 -14.27 -11.82
N ASP A 254 -12.04 -13.32 -11.74
CA ASP A 254 -11.07 -13.17 -10.67
C ASP A 254 -9.93 -14.21 -10.69
N TRP A 255 -8.86 -13.81 -10.05
CA TRP A 255 -7.66 -14.62 -9.88
C TRP A 255 -7.50 -15.06 -8.43
N GLY A 256 -6.92 -16.23 -8.23
CA GLY A 256 -6.51 -16.72 -6.92
C GLY A 256 -5.34 -15.92 -6.34
N ARG A 257 -4.82 -16.39 -5.22
CA ARG A 257 -3.63 -15.80 -4.58
C ARG A 257 -2.44 -16.76 -4.55
N LEU A 258 -2.64 -17.98 -5.04
CA LEU A 258 -1.65 -19.05 -5.04
C LEU A 258 -1.40 -19.52 -6.47
N SER A 259 -0.19 -20.02 -6.72
CA SER A 259 0.18 -20.65 -7.97
C SER A 259 -0.10 -22.16 -7.93
N LYS A 260 -0.09 -22.79 -9.09
CA LYS A 260 -0.17 -24.26 -9.21
C LYS A 260 0.99 -24.91 -8.49
N GLU A 261 2.20 -24.45 -8.75
CA GLU A 261 3.43 -25.00 -8.17
C GLU A 261 3.43 -24.94 -6.63
N PHE A 262 2.90 -23.87 -6.05
CA PHE A 262 2.79 -23.79 -4.59
C PHE A 262 1.91 -24.91 -4.02
N LEU A 263 0.81 -25.21 -4.69
CA LEU A 263 -0.13 -26.22 -4.23
C LEU A 263 0.33 -27.66 -4.50
N THR A 264 1.10 -27.88 -5.59
CA THR A 264 1.43 -29.22 -6.10
C THR A 264 2.91 -29.59 -6.03
N GLU A 265 3.83 -28.63 -5.89
CA GLU A 265 5.28 -28.87 -5.93
C GLU A 265 6.01 -28.48 -4.64
N VAL A 266 5.31 -27.94 -3.66
CA VAL A 266 5.82 -27.71 -2.30
C VAL A 266 5.38 -28.88 -1.43
N TYR A 267 6.35 -29.67 -0.94
CA TYR A 267 6.13 -30.91 -0.22
C TYR A 267 6.42 -30.78 1.28
N ASN A 268 5.80 -31.61 2.09
CA ASN A 268 6.27 -31.82 3.45
C ASN A 268 7.60 -32.59 3.42
N VAL A 269 8.61 -32.00 4.06
CA VAL A 269 9.91 -32.64 4.26
C VAL A 269 9.93 -33.26 5.67
N ASP A 270 10.12 -34.55 5.76
CA ASP A 270 10.33 -35.21 7.06
C ASP A 270 11.60 -34.65 7.71
N LYS A 271 11.48 -34.16 8.93
CA LYS A 271 12.59 -33.48 9.63
C LYS A 271 13.71 -34.44 10.07
N ASN A 272 13.42 -35.72 10.16
CA ASN A 272 14.39 -36.74 10.59
C ASN A 272 15.07 -37.41 9.41
N THR A 273 14.30 -37.74 8.36
CA THR A 273 14.80 -38.51 7.20
C THR A 273 15.16 -37.59 6.02
N GLY A 274 14.59 -36.38 5.96
CA GLY A 274 14.73 -35.47 4.80
C GLY A 274 13.89 -35.87 3.57
N GLU A 275 13.07 -36.92 3.69
CA GLU A 275 12.24 -37.41 2.59
C GLU A 275 11.06 -36.51 2.30
N LEU A 276 10.73 -36.40 0.99
CA LEU A 276 9.53 -35.71 0.52
C LEU A 276 8.32 -36.63 0.70
N GLN A 277 7.30 -36.16 1.43
CA GLN A 277 6.10 -36.92 1.69
C GLN A 277 4.95 -36.50 0.76
N PHE A 278 4.11 -35.57 1.19
CA PHE A 278 2.92 -35.12 0.44
C PHE A 278 2.98 -33.61 0.18
N ASN A 279 2.38 -33.18 -0.91
CA ASN A 279 2.28 -31.76 -1.25
C ASN A 279 1.14 -31.06 -0.48
N ILE A 280 1.02 -29.72 -0.63
CA ILE A 280 0.06 -28.92 0.12
C ILE A 280 -1.40 -29.36 -0.11
N ILE A 281 -1.80 -29.56 -1.38
CA ILE A 281 -3.20 -29.95 -1.66
C ILE A 281 -3.51 -31.35 -1.11
N HIS A 282 -2.55 -32.27 -1.17
CA HIS A 282 -2.67 -33.60 -0.63
C HIS A 282 -2.70 -33.59 0.92
N ALA A 283 -1.89 -32.71 1.53
CA ALA A 283 -1.94 -32.53 2.99
C ALA A 283 -3.30 -32.00 3.46
N LEU A 284 -3.88 -31.03 2.75
CA LEU A 284 -5.22 -30.53 3.06
C LEU A 284 -6.29 -31.62 2.92
N TRP A 285 -6.12 -32.56 2.01
CA TRP A 285 -7.00 -33.70 1.83
C TRP A 285 -6.87 -34.74 2.94
N GLN A 286 -5.62 -35.07 3.31
CA GLN A 286 -5.33 -36.17 4.25
C GLN A 286 -5.32 -35.74 5.72
N THR A 287 -5.28 -34.44 6.01
CA THR A 287 -5.26 -33.96 7.40
C THR A 287 -6.42 -32.97 7.61
N ASN A 288 -6.71 -32.68 8.87
CA ASN A 288 -7.66 -31.61 9.22
C ASN A 288 -6.99 -30.27 9.51
N ASP A 289 -5.73 -30.10 9.10
CA ASP A 289 -4.98 -28.88 9.28
C ASP A 289 -5.22 -27.93 8.09
N ASN A 290 -5.56 -26.66 8.36
CA ASN A 290 -5.69 -25.64 7.33
C ASN A 290 -4.31 -25.19 6.82
N LEU A 291 -4.27 -24.40 5.75
CA LEU A 291 -3.02 -23.94 5.13
C LEU A 291 -2.06 -23.30 6.14
N MET A 292 -2.56 -22.51 7.08
CA MET A 292 -1.72 -21.83 8.07
C MET A 292 -1.13 -22.81 9.09
N GLU A 293 -1.89 -23.82 9.45
CA GLU A 293 -1.44 -24.92 10.32
C GLU A 293 -0.38 -25.77 9.60
N LEU A 294 -0.57 -26.05 8.30
CA LEU A 294 0.40 -26.78 7.48
C LEU A 294 1.73 -26.01 7.32
N LEU A 295 1.68 -24.70 7.16
CA LEU A 295 2.88 -23.85 7.06
C LEU A 295 3.52 -23.56 8.43
N GLY A 296 2.94 -24.08 9.51
CA GLY A 296 3.49 -23.99 10.86
C GLY A 296 4.67 -24.92 11.09
N SER A 297 5.24 -24.86 12.30
CA SER A 297 6.45 -25.63 12.70
C SER A 297 6.24 -27.15 12.77
N LYS A 298 5.00 -27.61 12.72
CA LYS A 298 4.65 -29.06 12.77
C LYS A 298 5.15 -29.80 11.52
N TYR A 299 5.14 -29.15 10.37
CA TYR A 299 5.48 -29.73 9.08
C TYR A 299 6.75 -29.09 8.49
N GLY A 300 7.31 -29.72 7.45
CA GLY A 300 8.49 -29.23 6.72
C GLY A 300 8.19 -28.43 5.46
N PHE A 301 6.94 -27.99 5.23
CA PHE A 301 6.56 -27.25 4.03
C PHE A 301 7.32 -25.93 3.83
N GLU A 302 7.62 -25.22 4.92
CA GLU A 302 8.36 -23.98 4.83
C GLU A 302 9.79 -24.19 4.35
N GLN A 303 10.43 -25.29 4.79
CA GLN A 303 11.76 -25.67 4.29
C GLN A 303 11.72 -26.03 2.81
N SER A 304 10.75 -26.84 2.39
CA SER A 304 10.58 -27.21 0.97
C SER A 304 10.31 -25.98 0.10
N ARG A 305 9.46 -25.08 0.56
CA ARG A 305 9.18 -23.81 -0.13
C ARG A 305 10.45 -22.98 -0.31
N GLN A 306 11.29 -22.94 0.70
CA GLN A 306 12.56 -22.22 0.62
C GLN A 306 13.51 -22.90 -0.38
N ASN A 307 13.66 -24.22 -0.31
CA ASN A 307 14.48 -24.97 -1.26
C ASN A 307 14.03 -24.77 -2.71
N TYR A 308 12.71 -24.70 -2.94
CA TYR A 308 12.13 -24.42 -4.24
C TYR A 308 12.53 -23.01 -4.75
N LEU A 309 12.53 -22.02 -3.88
CA LEU A 309 12.95 -20.65 -4.22
C LEU A 309 14.45 -20.58 -4.49
N ASP A 310 15.27 -21.26 -3.71
CA ASP A 310 16.74 -21.28 -3.83
C ASP A 310 17.18 -21.95 -5.15
N GLY A 311 16.46 -22.98 -5.60
CA GLY A 311 16.71 -23.67 -6.87
C GLY A 311 16.48 -22.84 -8.15
N ILE A 312 15.70 -21.77 -8.06
CA ILE A 312 15.33 -20.94 -9.23
C ILE A 312 16.35 -19.83 -9.52
N GLN A 313 17.26 -19.47 -8.59
CA GLN A 313 17.88 -18.15 -8.60
C GLN A 313 19.40 -18.07 -8.48
N THR A 314 20.16 -19.00 -8.92
CA THR A 314 21.62 -18.85 -9.02
C THR A 314 21.98 -17.90 -10.18
N GLY A 315 22.36 -16.64 -9.87
CA GLY A 315 23.05 -15.73 -10.81
C GLY A 315 22.27 -14.51 -11.34
N GLN A 316 21.12 -14.13 -10.77
CA GLN A 316 20.42 -12.90 -11.20
C GLN A 316 20.95 -11.64 -10.51
N SER A 317 20.99 -10.51 -11.25
CA SER A 317 21.32 -9.22 -10.64
C SER A 317 20.18 -8.73 -9.72
N LEU A 318 20.53 -7.97 -8.65
CA LEU A 318 19.55 -7.38 -7.72
C LEU A 318 18.45 -6.58 -8.44
N GLU A 319 18.78 -5.95 -9.56
CA GLU A 319 17.82 -5.23 -10.40
C GLU A 319 16.76 -6.15 -10.97
N LYS A 320 17.17 -7.26 -11.59
CA LYS A 320 16.25 -8.26 -12.17
C LYS A 320 15.38 -8.91 -11.10
N MET A 321 15.93 -9.22 -9.93
CA MET A 321 15.16 -9.76 -8.81
C MET A 321 14.02 -8.83 -8.41
N VAL A 322 14.27 -7.52 -8.29
CA VAL A 322 13.25 -6.52 -7.96
C VAL A 322 12.29 -6.26 -9.13
N GLU A 323 12.77 -6.31 -10.36
CA GLU A 323 11.92 -6.16 -11.54
C GLU A 323 10.89 -7.27 -11.67
N ASN A 324 11.25 -8.48 -11.29
CA ASN A 324 10.36 -9.64 -11.29
C ASN A 324 9.27 -9.62 -10.21
N LEU A 325 9.39 -8.75 -9.19
CA LEU A 325 8.36 -8.63 -8.17
C LEU A 325 7.08 -8.02 -8.73
N TYR A 326 5.95 -8.61 -8.39
CA TYR A 326 4.63 -8.05 -8.70
C TYR A 326 4.20 -7.01 -7.66
N ILE A 327 4.85 -5.87 -7.70
CA ILE A 327 4.54 -4.69 -6.88
C ILE A 327 4.62 -3.44 -7.76
N SER A 328 3.96 -2.36 -7.33
CA SER A 328 3.96 -1.13 -8.11
C SER A 328 5.38 -0.57 -8.30
N PRO A 329 5.68 0.12 -9.42
CA PRO A 329 6.99 0.74 -9.64
C PRO A 329 7.41 1.71 -8.52
N ALA A 330 6.44 2.33 -7.84
CA ALA A 330 6.70 3.18 -6.70
C ALA A 330 7.26 2.40 -5.50
N VAL A 331 6.83 1.16 -5.31
CA VAL A 331 7.29 0.26 -4.24
C VAL A 331 8.59 -0.45 -4.63
N LYS A 332 8.80 -0.78 -5.91
CA LYS A 332 10.05 -1.41 -6.37
C LYS A 332 11.29 -0.57 -6.04
N ARG A 333 11.18 0.74 -6.14
CA ARG A 333 12.31 1.65 -5.85
C ARG A 333 12.80 1.56 -4.40
N PRO A 334 11.95 1.74 -3.37
CA PRO A 334 12.41 1.57 -1.98
C PRO A 334 12.90 0.15 -1.67
N VAL A 335 12.28 -0.88 -2.26
CA VAL A 335 12.77 -2.27 -2.14
C VAL A 335 14.21 -2.38 -2.65
N TYR A 336 14.48 -1.91 -3.86
CA TYR A 336 15.81 -1.92 -4.46
C TYR A 336 16.84 -1.12 -3.63
N GLN A 337 16.43 0.03 -3.07
CA GLN A 337 17.30 0.79 -2.18
C GLN A 337 17.60 0.03 -0.88
N SER A 338 16.62 -0.63 -0.29
CA SER A 338 16.84 -1.46 0.91
C SER A 338 17.83 -2.59 0.66
N LEU A 339 17.75 -3.25 -0.50
CA LEU A 339 18.73 -4.28 -0.88
C LEU A 339 20.14 -3.70 -1.05
N LYS A 340 20.25 -2.55 -1.70
CA LYS A 340 21.54 -1.87 -1.87
C LYS A 340 22.17 -1.43 -0.54
N ILE A 341 21.35 -0.88 0.37
CA ILE A 341 21.79 -0.50 1.72
C ILE A 341 22.30 -1.73 2.45
N MET A 342 21.58 -2.83 2.43
CA MET A 342 22.01 -4.07 3.07
C MET A 342 23.31 -4.60 2.46
N HIS A 343 23.42 -4.60 1.14
CA HIS A 343 24.63 -5.02 0.44
C HIS A 343 25.85 -4.15 0.81
N GLU A 344 25.69 -2.84 0.92
CA GLU A 344 26.76 -1.94 1.35
C GLU A 344 27.15 -2.15 2.81
N ILE A 345 26.17 -2.33 3.72
CA ILE A 345 26.41 -2.64 5.12
C ILE A 345 27.20 -3.96 5.25
N ASN A 346 26.81 -5.00 4.52
CA ASN A 346 27.50 -6.29 4.54
C ASN A 346 28.95 -6.15 4.05
N LYS A 347 29.19 -5.34 3.02
CA LYS A 347 30.58 -5.05 2.58
C LYS A 347 31.40 -4.35 3.65
N ILE A 348 30.79 -3.43 4.40
CA ILE A 348 31.48 -2.70 5.49
C ILE A 348 31.77 -3.62 6.66
N GLN A 349 30.81 -4.49 7.02
CA GLN A 349 30.93 -5.40 8.16
C GLN A 349 31.73 -6.67 7.83
N GLY A 350 31.85 -7.02 6.55
CA GLY A 350 32.50 -8.26 6.11
C GLY A 350 31.65 -9.53 6.26
N HIS A 351 30.43 -9.42 6.76
CA HIS A 351 29.51 -10.55 6.95
C HIS A 351 28.04 -10.13 6.86
N ALA A 352 27.16 -11.09 6.62
CA ALA A 352 25.72 -10.90 6.66
C ALA A 352 25.22 -10.71 8.12
N PRO A 353 24.09 -10.01 8.33
CA PRO A 353 23.52 -9.84 9.67
C PRO A 353 22.92 -11.15 10.18
N LYS A 354 22.92 -11.36 11.48
CA LYS A 354 22.24 -12.52 12.10
C LYS A 354 20.73 -12.44 11.99
N LYS A 355 20.16 -11.24 12.13
CA LYS A 355 18.71 -11.00 12.08
C LYS A 355 18.42 -9.76 11.25
N ILE A 356 17.33 -9.82 10.46
CA ILE A 356 16.73 -8.67 9.77
C ILE A 356 15.31 -8.48 10.29
N PHE A 357 15.03 -7.30 10.82
CA PHE A 357 13.73 -6.95 11.37
C PHE A 357 12.89 -6.21 10.32
N VAL A 358 11.75 -6.80 9.95
CA VAL A 358 10.86 -6.27 8.92
C VAL A 358 9.60 -5.72 9.56
N GLU A 359 9.40 -4.40 9.47
CA GLU A 359 8.21 -3.74 10.00
C GLU A 359 6.98 -4.07 9.18
N MET A 360 5.92 -4.45 9.87
CA MET A 360 4.64 -4.83 9.30
C MET A 360 3.57 -3.82 9.67
N THR A 361 3.00 -3.17 8.65
CA THR A 361 1.83 -2.32 8.83
C THR A 361 0.57 -3.11 8.45
N ARG A 362 -0.48 -3.07 9.27
CA ARG A 362 -1.82 -3.43 8.77
C ARG A 362 -2.13 -2.50 7.59
N LYS A 363 -2.60 -3.04 6.48
CA LYS A 363 -3.44 -2.26 5.57
C LYS A 363 -4.74 -1.97 6.35
N ASP A 364 -4.80 -0.87 7.05
CA ASP A 364 -6.07 -0.20 7.19
C ASP A 364 -6.55 0.04 5.77
N GLY A 365 -7.69 -0.56 5.40
CA GLY A 365 -8.13 -0.65 4.01
C GLY A 365 -7.87 0.66 3.29
N VAL A 366 -7.12 0.56 2.21
CA VAL A 366 -6.58 1.67 1.43
C VAL A 366 -7.61 2.79 1.33
N LYS A 367 -7.27 4.00 1.80
CA LYS A 367 -7.97 5.26 1.51
C LYS A 367 -7.95 5.58 0.00
N GLY A 368 -8.20 4.61 -0.85
CA GLY A 368 -8.09 4.69 -2.31
C GLY A 368 -9.02 3.76 -3.05
N ASP A 369 -9.59 2.78 -2.40
CA ASP A 369 -10.64 1.97 -2.99
C ASP A 369 -11.99 2.67 -2.73
N LYS A 370 -12.34 3.60 -3.61
CA LYS A 370 -13.68 4.22 -3.71
C LYS A 370 -14.72 3.26 -4.33
N GLY A 371 -14.63 1.99 -4.04
CA GLY A 371 -15.80 1.17 -3.92
C GLY A 371 -16.48 1.66 -2.65
N ARG A 372 -17.72 2.17 -2.76
CA ARG A 372 -18.53 2.62 -1.64
C ARG A 372 -18.52 1.57 -0.53
N LYS A 373 -17.58 1.69 0.42
CA LYS A 373 -17.77 1.07 1.72
C LYS A 373 -18.93 1.84 2.33
N GLU A 374 -20.05 1.15 2.49
CA GLU A 374 -21.17 1.66 3.27
C GLU A 374 -20.63 2.23 4.58
N SER A 375 -21.01 3.44 4.91
CA SER A 375 -20.61 4.06 6.16
C SER A 375 -21.09 3.23 7.36
N ARG A 376 -20.47 3.37 8.51
CA ARG A 376 -20.97 2.72 9.75
C ARG A 376 -22.40 3.09 10.04
N LYS A 377 -22.79 4.34 9.77
CA LYS A 377 -24.17 4.82 9.90
C LYS A 377 -25.10 4.08 8.93
N THR A 378 -24.75 4.02 7.64
CA THR A 378 -25.58 3.34 6.62
C THR A 378 -25.84 1.89 7.01
N LYS A 379 -24.81 1.16 7.45
CA LYS A 379 -24.97 -0.23 7.93
C LYS A 379 -25.88 -0.34 9.14
N LEU A 380 -25.75 0.56 10.12
CA LEU A 380 -26.63 0.58 11.28
C LEU A 380 -28.05 0.90 10.88
N VAL A 381 -28.27 1.89 10.02
CA VAL A 381 -29.59 2.25 9.49
C VAL A 381 -30.24 1.04 8.81
N ASP A 382 -29.52 0.30 7.98
CA ASP A 382 -30.05 -0.89 7.30
C ASP A 382 -30.36 -2.04 8.28
N LEU A 383 -29.56 -2.19 9.35
CA LEU A 383 -29.81 -3.17 10.39
C LEU A 383 -31.01 -2.79 11.25
N TYR A 384 -31.14 -1.52 11.63
CA TYR A 384 -32.28 -1.02 12.42
C TYR A 384 -33.60 -1.05 11.64
N LYS A 385 -33.61 -0.79 10.36
CA LYS A 385 -34.78 -1.02 9.48
C LYS A 385 -35.30 -2.46 9.53
N LYS A 386 -34.38 -3.43 9.68
CA LYS A 386 -34.74 -4.84 9.83
C LYS A 386 -35.19 -5.20 11.24
N CYS A 387 -34.92 -4.36 12.24
CA CYS A 387 -35.29 -4.58 13.65
C CYS A 387 -36.77 -4.20 13.92
N GLY A 388 -37.39 -3.40 13.08
CA GLY A 388 -38.84 -3.01 13.23
C GLY A 388 -39.10 -2.19 14.49
N GLU A 389 -40.23 -2.48 15.15
CA GLU A 389 -40.70 -1.75 16.36
C GLU A 389 -39.78 -1.86 17.57
N ASP A 390 -38.90 -2.86 17.60
CA ASP A 390 -37.91 -3.02 18.68
C ASP A 390 -36.85 -1.88 18.74
N SER A 391 -36.84 -1.02 17.73
CA SER A 391 -35.82 0.05 17.62
C SER A 391 -36.25 1.44 18.15
N GLY A 392 -37.52 1.70 18.30
CA GLY A 392 -38.13 2.88 18.94
C GLY A 392 -37.33 4.20 18.91
N GLU A 393 -37.13 4.80 20.07
CA GLU A 393 -36.39 6.06 20.23
C GLU A 393 -34.94 6.03 19.73
N LEU A 394 -34.29 4.85 19.71
CA LEU A 394 -32.92 4.70 19.20
C LEU A 394 -32.84 4.92 17.69
N TRP A 395 -33.89 4.59 16.93
CA TRP A 395 -33.97 4.84 15.51
C TRP A 395 -33.93 6.34 15.19
N GLU A 396 -34.77 7.12 15.85
CA GLU A 396 -34.78 8.57 15.62
C GLU A 396 -33.45 9.23 15.98
N SER A 397 -32.84 8.78 17.08
CA SER A 397 -31.53 9.26 17.50
C SER A 397 -30.43 8.88 16.51
N LEU A 398 -30.44 7.65 15.97
CA LEU A 398 -29.53 7.16 14.94
C LEU A 398 -29.62 8.00 13.66
N GLU A 399 -30.84 8.29 13.22
CA GLU A 399 -31.08 9.02 11.98
C GLU A 399 -30.61 10.49 12.08
N LYS A 400 -30.83 11.14 13.21
CA LYS A 400 -30.41 12.53 13.49
C LYS A 400 -28.89 12.68 13.70
N THR A 401 -28.17 11.62 14.05
CA THR A 401 -26.72 11.67 14.33
C THR A 401 -25.90 11.79 13.03
N PRO A 402 -24.96 12.74 12.91
CA PRO A 402 -24.09 12.89 11.75
C PRO A 402 -23.22 11.65 11.50
N ASP A 403 -22.91 11.34 10.22
CA ASP A 403 -22.11 10.17 9.83
C ASP A 403 -20.70 10.17 10.43
N ASP A 404 -20.10 11.34 10.57
CA ASP A 404 -18.77 11.52 11.14
C ASP A 404 -18.65 11.10 12.61
N GLU A 405 -19.73 11.19 13.39
CA GLU A 405 -19.78 10.77 14.79
C GLU A 405 -19.60 9.25 14.94
N PHE A 406 -20.03 8.45 13.97
CA PHE A 406 -19.87 6.99 13.97
C PHE A 406 -18.43 6.51 13.73
N LYS A 407 -17.49 7.41 13.47
CA LYS A 407 -16.06 7.10 13.52
C LYS A 407 -15.60 6.82 14.96
N ARG A 408 -16.34 7.29 15.96
CA ARG A 408 -16.09 7.05 17.37
C ARG A 408 -16.65 5.69 17.79
N ASP A 409 -15.78 4.78 18.24
CA ASP A 409 -16.17 3.41 18.57
C ASP A 409 -17.22 3.33 19.70
N ARG A 410 -17.21 4.23 20.70
CA ARG A 410 -18.21 4.25 21.78
C ARG A 410 -19.63 4.41 21.24
N LEU A 411 -19.83 5.35 20.34
CA LEU A 411 -21.14 5.60 19.73
C LEU A 411 -21.57 4.43 18.86
N TYR A 412 -20.63 3.85 18.10
CA TYR A 412 -20.90 2.65 17.31
C TYR A 412 -21.34 1.47 18.19
N PHE A 413 -20.64 1.23 19.29
CA PHE A 413 -21.04 0.19 20.26
C PHE A 413 -22.35 0.48 20.95
N TYR A 414 -22.63 1.73 21.28
CA TYR A 414 -23.93 2.11 21.83
C TYR A 414 -25.08 1.61 20.97
N TYR A 415 -25.06 1.89 19.69
CA TYR A 415 -26.09 1.44 18.77
C TYR A 415 -26.05 -0.07 18.50
N THR A 416 -24.89 -0.68 18.34
CA THR A 416 -24.80 -2.15 18.15
C THR A 416 -25.20 -2.96 19.38
N GLN A 417 -25.36 -2.31 20.55
CA GLN A 417 -25.78 -2.92 21.80
C GLN A 417 -27.19 -2.46 22.26
N PHE A 418 -27.96 -1.88 21.35
CA PHE A 418 -29.30 -1.32 21.67
C PHE A 418 -29.29 -0.37 22.88
N GLY A 419 -28.27 0.49 23.00
CA GLY A 419 -28.16 1.46 24.08
C GLY A 419 -27.96 0.85 25.45
N LYS A 420 -27.51 -0.42 25.54
CA LYS A 420 -27.38 -1.15 26.82
C LYS A 420 -25.93 -1.60 27.07
N CYS A 421 -25.57 -1.66 28.37
CA CYS A 421 -24.32 -2.27 28.79
C CYS A 421 -24.32 -3.77 28.42
N ILE A 422 -23.28 -4.23 27.71
CA ILE A 422 -23.25 -5.61 27.20
C ILE A 422 -23.20 -6.66 28.31
N TYR A 423 -22.69 -6.32 29.50
CA TYR A 423 -22.51 -7.27 30.61
C TYR A 423 -23.67 -7.25 31.63
N THR A 424 -24.42 -6.16 31.70
CA THR A 424 -25.50 -6.06 32.71
C THR A 424 -26.89 -5.94 32.10
N GLY A 425 -27.01 -5.54 30.83
CA GLY A 425 -28.27 -5.26 30.18
C GLY A 425 -28.88 -3.90 30.55
N GLU A 426 -28.26 -3.15 31.47
CA GLU A 426 -28.78 -1.87 31.92
C GLU A 426 -28.59 -0.79 30.85
N PRO A 427 -29.52 0.17 30.76
CA PRO A 427 -29.45 1.25 29.79
C PRO A 427 -28.21 2.15 30.00
N ILE A 428 -27.69 2.65 28.90
CA ILE A 428 -26.60 3.60 28.83
C ILE A 428 -27.18 4.95 28.44
N ASN A 429 -26.87 6.00 29.23
CA ASN A 429 -27.28 7.34 28.89
C ASN A 429 -26.44 7.92 27.75
N LEU A 430 -27.06 8.26 26.64
CA LEU A 430 -26.37 8.79 25.44
C LEU A 430 -25.67 10.13 25.73
N SER A 431 -26.28 10.99 26.57
CA SER A 431 -25.69 12.30 26.92
C SER A 431 -24.38 12.17 27.72
N GLU A 432 -24.19 11.06 28.43
CA GLU A 432 -23.02 10.78 29.26
C GLU A 432 -22.05 9.74 28.62
N LEU A 433 -22.31 9.34 27.39
CA LEU A 433 -21.58 8.28 26.70
C LEU A 433 -20.04 8.47 26.71
N TYR A 434 -19.59 9.70 26.70
CA TYR A 434 -18.17 10.05 26.69
C TYR A 434 -17.58 10.30 28.08
N ASN A 435 -18.39 10.21 29.13
CA ASN A 435 -17.91 10.33 30.51
C ASN A 435 -17.11 9.08 30.89
N GLN A 436 -15.79 9.24 30.96
CA GLN A 436 -14.84 8.16 31.27
C GLN A 436 -14.95 7.66 32.73
N ASN A 437 -15.68 8.32 33.58
CA ASN A 437 -15.92 7.87 34.94
C ASN A 437 -17.10 6.91 35.05
N ILE A 438 -17.99 6.88 34.05
CA ILE A 438 -19.22 6.09 34.09
C ILE A 438 -19.13 4.90 33.13
N TYR A 439 -18.64 5.13 31.88
CA TYR A 439 -18.59 4.12 30.84
C TYR A 439 -17.18 3.88 30.33
N ASP A 440 -16.91 2.64 29.89
CA ASP A 440 -15.64 2.22 29.34
C ASP A 440 -15.82 1.29 28.15
N VAL A 441 -14.79 1.15 27.33
CA VAL A 441 -14.72 0.16 26.25
C VAL A 441 -13.81 -0.98 26.72
N ASP A 442 -14.44 -2.09 27.07
CA ASP A 442 -13.74 -3.29 27.51
C ASP A 442 -13.35 -4.21 26.34
N HIS A 443 -12.33 -5.02 26.55
CA HIS A 443 -11.91 -6.11 25.68
C HIS A 443 -12.40 -7.45 26.23
N ILE A 444 -13.25 -8.17 25.47
CA ILE A 444 -13.78 -9.47 25.87
C ILE A 444 -12.64 -10.42 26.21
N PHE A 445 -11.72 -10.63 25.28
CA PHE A 445 -10.41 -11.23 25.59
C PHE A 445 -9.50 -10.14 26.18
N PRO A 446 -9.01 -10.31 27.41
CA PRO A 446 -8.21 -9.29 28.06
C PRO A 446 -7.00 -8.87 27.22
N ARG A 447 -6.78 -7.56 27.10
CA ARG A 447 -5.68 -6.98 26.32
C ARG A 447 -4.31 -7.41 26.83
N SER A 448 -4.23 -7.79 28.10
CA SER A 448 -3.01 -8.36 28.71
C SER A 448 -2.64 -9.73 28.13
N LYS A 449 -3.63 -10.50 27.65
CA LYS A 449 -3.43 -11.85 27.10
C LYS A 449 -3.44 -11.83 25.57
N VAL A 450 -4.31 -11.02 24.95
CA VAL A 450 -4.50 -11.00 23.50
C VAL A 450 -4.64 -9.54 23.05
N LYS A 451 -3.73 -9.05 22.19
CA LYS A 451 -3.82 -7.71 21.60
C LYS A 451 -4.73 -7.74 20.37
N ASP A 452 -6.02 -7.83 20.60
CA ASP A 452 -7.06 -7.73 19.57
C ASP A 452 -7.95 -6.53 19.81
N ASP A 453 -7.72 -5.45 19.07
CA ASP A 453 -8.52 -4.22 19.10
C ASP A 453 -9.64 -4.22 18.04
N SER A 454 -9.99 -5.40 17.48
CA SER A 454 -11.10 -5.52 16.55
C SER A 454 -12.44 -5.16 17.20
N LEU A 455 -13.42 -4.76 16.40
CA LEU A 455 -14.78 -4.51 16.87
C LEU A 455 -15.42 -5.75 17.49
N ASP A 456 -14.97 -6.96 17.11
CA ASP A 456 -15.44 -8.24 17.66
C ASP A 456 -14.89 -8.53 19.05
N ASN A 457 -13.85 -7.85 19.48
CA ASN A 457 -13.26 -8.03 20.81
C ASN A 457 -13.58 -6.88 21.77
N ARG A 458 -14.20 -5.82 21.31
CA ARG A 458 -14.48 -4.63 22.13
C ARG A 458 -15.96 -4.43 22.35
N VAL A 459 -16.32 -4.03 23.54
CA VAL A 459 -17.70 -3.81 24.01
C VAL A 459 -17.81 -2.56 24.87
N LEU A 460 -18.97 -1.93 24.88
CA LEU A 460 -19.26 -0.79 25.73
C LEU A 460 -19.91 -1.28 27.03
N VAL A 461 -19.35 -0.89 28.16
CA VAL A 461 -19.75 -1.36 29.49
C VAL A 461 -19.76 -0.23 30.50
N LYS A 462 -20.44 -0.43 31.63
CA LYS A 462 -20.30 0.42 32.83
C LYS A 462 -18.92 0.19 33.46
N LYS A 463 -18.23 1.27 33.85
CA LYS A 463 -16.86 1.21 34.37
C LYS A 463 -16.72 0.32 35.60
N GLN A 464 -17.68 0.34 36.50
CA GLN A 464 -17.68 -0.52 37.68
C GLN A 464 -17.64 -2.01 37.34
N VAL A 465 -18.40 -2.41 36.31
CA VAL A 465 -18.45 -3.81 35.88
C VAL A 465 -17.13 -4.19 35.19
N ASN A 466 -16.54 -3.28 34.43
CA ASN A 466 -15.22 -3.50 33.82
C ASN A 466 -14.13 -3.65 34.89
N ALA A 467 -14.15 -2.85 35.92
CA ALA A 467 -13.23 -2.94 37.06
C ALA A 467 -13.35 -4.30 37.80
N HIS A 468 -14.57 -4.83 37.95
CA HIS A 468 -14.80 -6.15 38.54
C HIS A 468 -14.29 -7.30 37.66
N LYS A 469 -14.50 -7.21 36.34
CA LYS A 469 -14.01 -8.20 35.38
C LYS A 469 -12.48 -8.26 35.35
N ASP A 470 -11.81 -7.11 35.43
CA ASP A 470 -10.35 -6.93 35.29
C ASP A 470 -9.78 -7.71 34.09
N ASN A 471 -8.84 -8.60 34.33
CA ASN A 471 -8.21 -9.45 33.32
C ASN A 471 -8.79 -10.87 33.25
N THR A 472 -9.99 -11.06 33.80
CA THR A 472 -10.63 -12.39 33.87
C THR A 472 -11.29 -12.75 32.55
N TYR A 473 -11.02 -13.96 32.09
CA TYR A 473 -11.69 -14.60 30.95
C TYR A 473 -11.61 -16.12 31.09
N PRO A 474 -12.70 -16.85 30.88
CA PRO A 474 -14.03 -16.46 30.41
C PRO A 474 -14.76 -15.47 31.32
N LEU A 475 -15.81 -14.83 30.80
CA LEU A 475 -16.70 -14.01 31.62
C LEU A 475 -17.33 -14.84 32.72
N ASP A 476 -17.69 -14.22 33.83
CA ASP A 476 -18.36 -14.88 34.95
C ASP A 476 -19.60 -15.65 34.47
N SER A 477 -19.85 -16.83 35.05
CA SER A 477 -20.98 -17.69 34.67
C SER A 477 -22.32 -16.99 34.87
N SER A 478 -22.48 -16.22 35.95
CA SER A 478 -23.69 -15.45 36.20
C SER A 478 -23.97 -14.40 35.14
N ILE A 479 -22.95 -13.71 34.65
CA ILE A 479 -23.08 -12.76 33.53
C ILE A 479 -23.45 -13.49 32.25
N ARG A 480 -22.81 -14.62 31.96
CA ARG A 480 -23.07 -15.39 30.75
C ARG A 480 -24.49 -15.93 30.71
N GLU A 481 -24.97 -16.50 31.79
CA GLU A 481 -26.31 -17.05 31.88
C GLU A 481 -27.37 -15.95 31.76
N LYS A 482 -27.23 -14.86 32.53
CA LYS A 482 -28.13 -13.70 32.50
C LYS A 482 -28.22 -13.05 31.12
N MET A 483 -27.10 -12.90 30.43
CA MET A 483 -27.00 -12.08 29.22
C MET A 483 -27.05 -12.87 27.92
N LYS A 484 -27.02 -14.22 27.96
CA LYS A 484 -26.98 -15.08 26.79
C LYS A 484 -28.11 -14.82 25.82
N GLY A 485 -29.34 -14.65 26.32
CA GLY A 485 -30.53 -14.34 25.52
C GLY A 485 -30.43 -13.00 24.82
N PHE A 486 -29.92 -11.96 25.52
CA PHE A 486 -29.72 -10.66 24.94
C PHE A 486 -28.63 -10.66 23.86
N TRP A 487 -27.51 -11.34 24.10
CA TRP A 487 -26.46 -11.47 23.09
C TRP A 487 -26.90 -12.27 21.86
N HIS A 488 -27.77 -13.28 22.07
CA HIS A 488 -28.38 -14.02 20.95
C HIS A 488 -29.26 -13.12 20.10
N LEU A 489 -30.11 -12.32 20.74
CA LEU A 489 -30.94 -11.32 20.04
C LEU A 489 -30.11 -10.35 19.19
N LEU A 490 -29.01 -9.81 19.76
CA LEU A 490 -28.11 -8.91 19.03
C LEU A 490 -27.46 -9.60 17.84
N MET A 491 -27.11 -10.88 17.96
CA MET A 491 -26.52 -11.67 16.87
C MET A 491 -27.55 -11.95 15.77
N ASP A 492 -28.75 -12.34 16.13
CA ASP A 492 -29.83 -12.64 15.16
C ASP A 492 -30.25 -11.39 14.37
N LYS A 493 -30.27 -10.22 15.03
CA LYS A 493 -30.49 -8.93 14.37
C LYS A 493 -29.25 -8.44 13.57
N GLY A 494 -28.13 -9.17 13.61
CA GLY A 494 -26.89 -8.81 12.88
C GLY A 494 -26.11 -7.63 13.49
N LEU A 495 -26.48 -7.15 14.68
CA LEU A 495 -25.82 -6.04 15.36
C LEU A 495 -24.48 -6.41 15.94
N ILE A 496 -24.30 -7.67 16.34
CA ILE A 496 -23.00 -8.25 16.67
C ILE A 496 -22.71 -9.46 15.77
N SER A 497 -21.44 -9.69 15.50
CA SER A 497 -21.01 -10.86 14.74
C SER A 497 -21.16 -12.16 15.54
N LYS A 498 -21.34 -13.30 14.86
CA LYS A 498 -21.29 -14.63 15.48
C LYS A 498 -19.99 -14.80 16.29
N LYS A 499 -18.86 -14.34 15.78
CA LYS A 499 -17.56 -14.39 16.46
C LYS A 499 -17.57 -13.63 17.79
N LYS A 500 -18.24 -12.46 17.83
CA LYS A 500 -18.39 -11.70 19.08
C LYS A 500 -19.31 -12.43 20.07
N TYR A 501 -20.39 -13.01 19.59
CA TYR A 501 -21.29 -13.83 20.39
C TYR A 501 -20.56 -15.03 21.01
N GLU A 502 -19.80 -15.79 20.23
CA GLU A 502 -19.00 -16.91 20.69
C GLU A 502 -17.98 -16.52 21.76
N ARG A 503 -17.35 -15.35 21.62
CA ARG A 503 -16.44 -14.81 22.63
C ARG A 503 -17.14 -14.45 23.95
N LEU A 504 -18.35 -13.92 23.87
CA LEU A 504 -19.14 -13.56 25.05
C LEU A 504 -19.66 -14.80 25.80
N THR A 505 -20.04 -15.83 25.06
CA THR A 505 -20.68 -17.04 25.64
C THR A 505 -19.71 -18.15 26.03
N ARG A 506 -18.44 -18.09 25.59
CA ARG A 506 -17.44 -19.12 25.83
C ARG A 506 -17.27 -19.43 27.33
N ALA A 507 -17.33 -20.72 27.70
CA ALA A 507 -17.21 -21.18 29.09
C ALA A 507 -15.79 -21.60 29.47
N THR A 508 -14.94 -21.93 28.47
CA THR A 508 -13.58 -22.41 28.70
C THR A 508 -12.54 -21.31 28.55
N PRO A 509 -11.47 -21.29 29.35
CA PRO A 509 -10.35 -20.37 29.15
C PRO A 509 -9.68 -20.60 27.81
N LEU A 510 -8.92 -19.59 27.32
CA LEU A 510 -8.06 -19.77 26.16
C LEU A 510 -6.94 -20.74 26.52
N SER A 511 -6.71 -21.76 25.70
CA SER A 511 -5.59 -22.68 25.88
C SER A 511 -4.26 -22.01 25.50
N ASP A 512 -3.15 -22.51 26.02
CA ASP A 512 -1.81 -21.99 25.70
C ASP A 512 -1.49 -22.10 24.22
N SER A 513 -1.98 -23.17 23.59
CA SER A 513 -1.87 -23.37 22.14
C SER A 513 -2.66 -22.31 21.37
N GLU A 514 -3.90 -22.00 21.76
CA GLU A 514 -4.69 -20.93 21.12
C GLU A 514 -4.07 -19.56 21.30
N LEU A 515 -3.49 -19.25 22.45
CA LEU A 515 -2.78 -17.99 22.70
C LEU A 515 -1.51 -17.87 21.85
N SER A 516 -0.72 -18.96 21.75
CA SER A 516 0.46 -19.01 20.88
C SER A 516 0.08 -18.84 19.41
N ASP A 517 -0.95 -19.54 18.94
CA ASP A 517 -1.45 -19.45 17.57
C ASP A 517 -2.06 -18.06 17.28
N PHE A 518 -2.71 -17.46 18.27
CA PHE A 518 -3.27 -16.12 18.12
C PHE A 518 -2.18 -15.06 17.94
N ILE A 519 -1.09 -15.19 18.69
CA ILE A 519 0.09 -14.32 18.58
C ILE A 519 0.79 -14.55 17.24
N ALA A 520 0.99 -15.79 16.83
CA ALA A 520 1.58 -16.14 15.54
C ALA A 520 0.76 -15.59 14.36
N ARG A 521 -0.58 -15.70 14.40
CA ARG A 521 -1.45 -15.15 13.35
C ARG A 521 -1.40 -13.61 13.27
N GLN A 522 -1.27 -12.92 14.39
CA GLN A 522 -1.14 -11.45 14.39
C GLN A 522 0.15 -10.99 13.69
N ILE A 523 1.19 -11.80 13.68
CA ILE A 523 2.45 -11.52 12.98
C ILE A 523 2.32 -11.72 11.46
N VAL A 524 1.47 -12.64 11.00
CA VAL A 524 1.41 -13.11 9.60
C VAL A 524 0.49 -12.30 8.69
N GLU A 525 -0.43 -11.48 9.20
CA GLU A 525 -1.30 -10.59 8.39
C GLU A 525 -0.52 -9.40 7.80
N THR A 526 0.30 -9.65 6.80
CA THR A 526 1.19 -8.66 6.18
C THR A 526 0.75 -8.21 4.80
N SER A 527 1.21 -7.00 4.41
CA SER A 527 1.11 -6.56 3.03
C SER A 527 1.96 -7.45 2.11
N GLN A 528 1.46 -7.71 0.91
CA GLN A 528 2.16 -8.52 -0.09
C GLN A 528 3.56 -7.95 -0.42
N SER A 529 3.71 -6.62 -0.38
CA SER A 529 4.99 -5.93 -0.58
C SER A 529 6.03 -6.32 0.47
N THR A 530 5.63 -6.35 1.75
CA THR A 530 6.53 -6.67 2.86
C THR A 530 6.95 -8.15 2.82
N LYS A 531 6.03 -9.04 2.47
CA LYS A 531 6.35 -10.47 2.26
C LYS A 531 7.34 -10.66 1.10
N ALA A 532 7.15 -9.95 -0.01
CA ALA A 532 8.06 -10.01 -1.14
C ALA A 532 9.48 -9.54 -0.78
N VAL A 533 9.60 -8.44 -0.02
CA VAL A 533 10.90 -7.95 0.48
C VAL A 533 11.56 -8.95 1.42
N ALA A 534 10.79 -9.49 2.36
CA ALA A 534 11.31 -10.49 3.31
C ALA A 534 11.78 -11.77 2.59
N SER A 535 11.05 -12.21 1.56
CA SER A 535 11.45 -13.35 0.74
C SER A 535 12.77 -13.08 -0.01
N LEU A 536 12.96 -11.87 -0.57
CA LEU A 536 14.21 -11.49 -1.21
C LEU A 536 15.38 -11.46 -0.23
N PHE A 537 15.19 -10.95 0.99
CA PHE A 537 16.26 -10.97 1.99
C PHE A 537 16.61 -12.39 2.43
N LYS A 538 15.61 -13.26 2.58
CA LYS A 538 15.86 -14.66 2.94
C LYS A 538 16.61 -15.39 1.83
N GLU A 539 16.32 -15.08 0.59
CA GLU A 539 17.01 -15.60 -0.58
C GLU A 539 18.47 -15.13 -0.67
N LEU A 540 18.69 -13.81 -0.50
CA LEU A 540 20.03 -13.23 -0.56
C LEU A 540 20.91 -13.58 0.64
N TYR A 541 20.30 -13.89 1.78
CA TYR A 541 20.92 -14.17 3.06
C TYR A 541 20.27 -15.39 3.74
N PRO A 542 20.53 -16.60 3.25
CA PRO A 542 19.85 -17.82 3.73
C PRO A 542 20.04 -18.07 5.23
N ASP A 543 21.20 -17.74 5.77
CA ASP A 543 21.56 -17.93 7.18
C ASP A 543 21.02 -16.81 8.09
N THR A 544 20.40 -15.78 7.53
CA THR A 544 19.87 -14.65 8.27
C THR A 544 18.42 -14.92 8.70
N GLU A 545 18.15 -14.79 9.98
CA GLU A 545 16.79 -14.88 10.52
C GLU A 545 15.96 -13.64 10.14
N ILE A 546 14.79 -13.83 9.56
CA ILE A 546 13.84 -12.74 9.26
C ILE A 546 12.81 -12.64 10.38
N VAL A 547 12.84 -11.53 11.12
CA VAL A 547 11.93 -11.24 12.22
C VAL A 547 10.88 -10.23 11.79
N TYR A 548 9.60 -10.60 11.87
CA TYR A 548 8.49 -9.71 11.53
C TYR A 548 8.01 -8.94 12.75
N VAL A 549 7.97 -7.62 12.66
CA VAL A 549 7.61 -6.73 13.76
C VAL A 549 6.40 -5.89 13.41
N LYS A 550 5.37 -5.92 14.24
CA LYS A 550 4.16 -5.14 14.03
C LYS A 550 4.39 -3.68 14.45
N ALA A 551 4.09 -2.72 13.55
CA ALA A 551 4.29 -1.28 13.79
C ALA A 551 3.61 -0.76 15.06
N SER A 552 2.46 -1.35 15.44
CA SER A 552 1.76 -0.98 16.69
C SER A 552 2.58 -1.26 17.95
N LEU A 553 3.42 -2.33 17.94
CA LEU A 553 4.26 -2.67 19.11
C LEU A 553 5.30 -1.59 19.39
N VAL A 554 5.87 -0.98 18.34
CA VAL A 554 6.82 0.14 18.49
C VAL A 554 6.12 1.38 19.06
N SER A 555 4.89 1.67 18.60
CA SER A 555 4.11 2.78 19.16
C SER A 555 3.76 2.55 20.63
N GLU A 556 3.34 1.33 20.95
CA GLU A 556 3.03 0.95 22.34
C GLU A 556 4.26 1.05 23.24
N PHE A 557 5.43 0.57 22.78
CA PHE A 557 6.67 0.70 23.53
C PHE A 557 7.02 2.17 23.82
N ARG A 558 6.82 3.07 22.85
CA ARG A 558 7.00 4.51 23.08
C ARG A 558 6.01 5.10 24.10
N ASP A 559 4.75 4.65 24.04
CA ASP A 559 3.68 5.15 24.89
C ASP A 559 3.77 4.60 26.32
N GLU A 560 4.20 3.33 26.46
CA GLU A 560 4.41 2.65 27.74
C GLU A 560 5.69 3.08 28.44
N SER A 561 6.69 3.52 27.71
CA SER A 561 7.95 4.05 28.25
C SER A 561 7.79 5.46 28.86
N ARG A 562 6.64 5.73 29.50
CA ARG A 562 6.34 6.99 30.18
C ARG A 562 7.45 7.36 31.16
N GLY A 563 8.16 8.44 30.89
CA GLY A 563 9.33 8.88 31.65
C GLY A 563 10.67 8.66 30.93
N PHE A 564 10.72 7.86 29.88
CA PHE A 564 11.93 7.67 29.07
C PHE A 564 11.94 8.50 27.77
N GLY A 565 10.81 9.06 27.38
CA GLY A 565 10.70 10.17 26.45
C GLY A 565 11.16 9.92 25.04
N PHE A 566 10.72 8.85 24.38
CA PHE A 566 10.99 8.68 22.95
C PHE A 566 9.99 9.51 22.14
N LEU A 567 10.40 10.69 21.70
CA LEU A 567 9.56 11.60 20.95
C LEU A 567 9.57 11.29 19.46
N LYS A 568 8.42 11.54 18.85
CA LYS A 568 8.25 11.57 17.39
C LYS A 568 7.70 12.94 17.04
N CYS A 569 8.58 13.86 16.65
CA CYS A 569 8.22 15.22 16.26
C CYS A 569 8.48 15.40 14.76
N ARG A 570 7.43 15.20 13.96
CA ARG A 570 7.49 15.26 12.47
C ARG A 570 7.66 16.69 11.97
N GLU A 571 7.33 17.64 12.77
CA GLU A 571 7.38 19.07 12.49
C GLU A 571 8.80 19.61 12.50
N VAL A 572 9.69 18.94 13.21
CA VAL A 572 11.10 19.31 13.31
C VAL A 572 11.92 18.65 12.18
N ASN A 573 11.84 17.32 12.06
CA ASN A 573 12.62 16.57 11.08
C ASN A 573 12.05 15.18 10.76
N ASP A 574 12.65 14.53 9.76
CA ASP A 574 12.29 13.17 9.34
C ASP A 574 13.13 12.08 10.05
N PHE A 575 13.92 12.39 11.06
CA PHE A 575 14.79 11.43 11.77
C PHE A 575 14.03 10.32 12.47
N HIS A 576 12.75 10.56 12.73
CA HIS A 576 11.86 9.55 13.30
C HIS A 576 11.80 8.26 12.49
N HIS A 577 12.06 8.27 11.18
CA HIS A 577 12.09 7.05 10.37
C HIS A 577 13.24 6.13 10.77
N ALA A 578 14.45 6.66 10.94
CA ALA A 578 15.62 5.90 11.42
C ALA A 578 15.44 5.48 12.88
N LYS A 579 14.90 6.37 13.71
CA LYS A 579 14.60 6.10 15.13
C LYS A 579 13.56 4.97 15.26
N ASP A 580 12.50 4.98 14.44
CA ASP A 580 11.50 3.91 14.40
C ASP A 580 12.09 2.59 13.92
N ALA A 581 12.99 2.60 12.93
CA ALA A 581 13.69 1.39 12.46
C ALA A 581 14.55 0.78 13.58
N TYR A 582 15.26 1.59 14.36
CA TYR A 582 16.01 1.13 15.51
C TYR A 582 15.09 0.53 16.59
N LEU A 583 13.99 1.19 16.92
CA LEU A 583 13.01 0.67 17.89
C LEU A 583 12.35 -0.63 17.40
N ASN A 584 12.20 -0.80 16.10
CA ASN A 584 11.74 -2.05 15.51
C ASN A 584 12.68 -3.23 15.84
N ILE A 585 14.00 -3.00 15.81
CA ILE A 585 14.99 -4.00 16.22
C ILE A 585 14.84 -4.33 17.71
N VAL A 586 14.78 -3.32 18.57
CA VAL A 586 14.65 -3.49 20.02
C VAL A 586 13.39 -4.27 20.39
N VAL A 587 12.25 -3.79 19.93
CA VAL A 587 10.93 -4.38 20.22
C VAL A 587 10.80 -5.76 19.59
N GLY A 588 11.23 -5.89 18.34
CA GLY A 588 11.16 -7.13 17.58
C GLY A 588 12.00 -8.24 18.21
N ASN A 589 13.20 -7.90 18.70
CA ASN A 589 14.06 -8.88 19.34
C ASN A 589 13.46 -9.41 20.66
N VAL A 590 12.94 -8.52 21.51
CA VAL A 590 12.25 -8.92 22.76
C VAL A 590 11.04 -9.81 22.46
N TYR A 591 10.24 -9.42 21.46
CA TYR A 591 9.06 -10.18 21.06
C TYR A 591 9.44 -11.56 20.49
N ASN A 592 10.47 -11.60 19.62
CA ASN A 592 10.94 -12.83 19.01
C ASN A 592 11.44 -13.85 20.06
N GLU A 593 12.28 -13.39 20.98
CA GLU A 593 12.83 -14.26 22.03
C GLU A 593 11.75 -14.79 22.99
N ARG A 594 10.79 -13.94 23.39
CA ARG A 594 9.73 -14.35 24.33
C ARG A 594 8.64 -15.20 23.70
N CYS A 595 8.22 -14.87 22.48
CA CYS A 595 6.99 -15.43 21.92
C CYS A 595 7.23 -16.45 20.80
N THR A 596 8.38 -16.38 20.13
CA THR A 596 8.67 -17.23 18.97
C THR A 596 9.69 -18.31 19.29
N HIS A 597 10.82 -17.93 19.86
CA HIS A 597 11.92 -18.86 20.13
C HIS A 597 11.79 -19.60 21.47
N ASN A 598 11.14 -19.01 22.45
CA ASN A 598 11.11 -19.55 23.81
C ASN A 598 9.68 -19.83 24.29
N LYS A 599 9.00 -20.79 23.65
CA LYS A 599 7.67 -21.23 24.04
C LYS A 599 7.58 -21.62 25.52
N SER A 600 8.66 -22.13 26.11
CA SER A 600 8.70 -22.50 27.52
C SER A 600 8.66 -21.28 28.46
N ILE A 601 9.28 -20.16 28.10
CA ILE A 601 9.17 -18.90 28.86
C ILE A 601 7.76 -18.35 28.76
N PHE A 602 7.15 -18.44 27.60
CA PHE A 602 5.77 -18.03 27.36
C PHE A 602 4.80 -18.81 28.23
N ILE A 603 4.89 -20.14 28.20
CA ILE A 603 4.03 -21.06 28.99
C ILE A 603 4.25 -20.84 30.49
N LYS A 604 5.51 -20.80 30.98
CA LYS A 604 5.82 -20.49 32.38
C LYS A 604 5.29 -19.11 32.80
N GLY A 605 5.44 -18.10 31.95
CA GLY A 605 4.95 -16.75 32.22
C GLY A 605 3.43 -16.70 32.33
N LEU A 606 2.67 -17.47 31.54
CA LEU A 606 1.22 -17.62 31.66
C LEU A 606 0.83 -18.29 32.98
N GLN A 607 1.48 -19.39 33.35
CA GLN A 607 1.21 -20.14 34.58
C GLN A 607 1.51 -19.31 35.84
N THR A 608 2.58 -18.53 35.85
CA THR A 608 3.00 -17.68 36.97
C THR A 608 2.35 -16.30 37.00
N LYS A 609 1.41 -16.00 36.09
CA LYS A 609 0.82 -14.66 35.87
C LYS A 609 1.84 -13.54 35.56
N THR A 610 3.08 -13.88 35.25
CA THR A 610 4.12 -12.93 34.89
C THR A 610 4.11 -12.54 33.42
N TYR A 611 3.38 -13.30 32.59
CA TYR A 611 3.20 -12.99 31.19
C TYR A 611 2.15 -11.89 31.01
N SER A 612 2.57 -10.76 30.46
CA SER A 612 1.69 -9.67 30.04
C SER A 612 2.27 -9.00 28.82
N LEU A 613 1.48 -8.88 27.75
CA LEU A 613 1.88 -8.12 26.57
C LEU A 613 2.06 -6.62 26.87
N ASN A 614 1.32 -6.12 27.88
CA ASN A 614 1.42 -4.71 28.30
C ASN A 614 2.65 -4.45 29.17
N LYS A 615 3.23 -5.48 29.78
CA LYS A 615 4.40 -5.37 30.66
C LYS A 615 5.61 -6.14 30.10
N MET A 616 5.71 -6.29 28.77
CA MET A 616 6.75 -7.07 28.13
C MET A 616 8.16 -6.60 28.48
N PHE A 617 8.35 -5.31 28.64
CA PHE A 617 9.61 -4.65 28.95
C PHE A 617 9.86 -4.48 30.46
N SER A 618 8.96 -4.93 31.31
CA SER A 618 9.11 -4.91 32.77
C SER A 618 9.81 -6.15 33.33
N PHE A 619 10.25 -7.07 32.48
CA PHE A 619 10.93 -8.31 32.87
C PHE A 619 12.15 -8.53 31.99
N ASN A 620 13.15 -9.21 32.56
CA ASN A 620 14.31 -9.67 31.80
C ASN A 620 13.90 -10.64 30.70
N THR A 621 14.48 -10.44 29.51
CA THR A 621 14.37 -11.37 28.39
C THR A 621 15.80 -11.76 28.00
N PRO A 622 16.20 -13.05 28.13
CA PRO A 622 17.54 -13.48 27.79
C PRO A 622 17.92 -13.04 26.37
N ASN A 623 19.15 -12.55 26.22
CA ASN A 623 19.72 -12.06 24.94
C ASN A 623 18.98 -10.88 24.26
N ALA A 624 17.91 -10.33 24.85
CA ALA A 624 17.13 -9.27 24.21
C ALA A 624 16.89 -8.04 25.10
N TRP A 625 16.61 -8.21 26.39
CA TRP A 625 16.26 -7.12 27.28
C TRP A 625 16.66 -7.37 28.73
N SER A 626 17.34 -6.40 29.34
CA SER A 626 17.66 -6.41 30.77
C SER A 626 17.06 -5.18 31.46
N ILE A 627 16.36 -5.42 32.57
CA ILE A 627 15.86 -4.39 33.47
C ILE A 627 16.88 -4.02 34.55
N ASP A 628 17.94 -4.86 34.73
CA ASP A 628 18.96 -4.68 35.76
C ASP A 628 19.66 -3.34 35.52
N ASP A 629 19.75 -2.51 36.58
CA ASP A 629 20.30 -1.15 36.54
C ASP A 629 19.74 -0.27 35.40
N ASN A 630 18.58 -0.57 34.89
CA ASN A 630 17.99 0.05 33.70
C ASN A 630 18.93 -0.02 32.45
N LYS A 631 19.73 -1.07 32.32
CA LYS A 631 20.78 -1.20 31.31
C LYS A 631 20.28 -1.05 29.90
N SER A 632 19.26 -1.84 29.52
CA SER A 632 18.73 -1.80 28.13
C SER A 632 18.07 -0.48 27.81
N ILE A 633 17.28 0.11 28.70
CA ILE A 633 16.62 1.39 28.44
C ILE A 633 17.62 2.56 28.36
N LYS A 634 18.71 2.51 29.16
CA LYS A 634 19.82 3.49 29.05
C LYS A 634 20.47 3.47 27.69
N ILE A 635 20.73 2.27 27.14
CA ILE A 635 21.28 2.08 25.79
C ILE A 635 20.32 2.62 24.72
N VAL A 636 19.02 2.28 24.81
CA VAL A 636 18.01 2.77 23.88
C VAL A 636 17.95 4.31 23.92
N ARG A 637 17.92 4.92 25.09
CA ARG A 637 17.91 6.37 25.24
C ARG A 637 19.15 7.01 24.61
N LYS A 638 20.35 6.50 24.90
CA LYS A 638 21.61 6.99 24.31
C LYS A 638 21.55 6.95 22.78
N THR A 639 21.01 5.87 22.22
CA THR A 639 20.87 5.70 20.74
C THR A 639 19.83 6.62 20.16
N MET A 640 18.66 6.76 20.80
CA MET A 640 17.57 7.62 20.32
C MET A 640 17.93 9.12 20.34
N ASN A 641 18.83 9.54 21.23
CA ASN A 641 19.31 10.94 21.33
C ASN A 641 20.36 11.31 20.28
N LYS A 642 20.83 10.36 19.48
CA LYS A 642 21.78 10.64 18.38
C LYS A 642 21.09 11.44 17.28
N ASN A 643 21.71 12.54 16.86
CA ASN A 643 21.25 13.41 15.78
C ASN A 643 22.17 13.37 14.53
N ASN A 644 23.14 12.46 14.49
CA ASN A 644 24.06 12.26 13.36
C ASN A 644 23.50 11.35 12.27
N ILE A 645 22.18 11.37 12.08
CA ILE A 645 21.48 10.54 11.11
C ILE A 645 21.75 11.08 9.70
N ARG A 646 22.24 10.20 8.81
CA ARG A 646 22.50 10.55 7.41
C ARG A 646 21.23 10.49 6.59
N PHE A 647 21.16 11.40 5.64
CA PHE A 647 20.01 11.55 4.76
C PHE A 647 20.47 11.45 3.30
N THR A 648 19.98 10.44 2.58
CA THR A 648 20.28 10.24 1.17
C THR A 648 18.99 10.16 0.35
N ARG A 649 19.07 10.50 -0.93
CA ARG A 649 17.95 10.31 -1.87
C ARG A 649 18.42 9.52 -3.09
N TYR A 650 17.51 8.72 -3.61
CA TYR A 650 17.72 8.03 -4.86
C TYR A 650 17.66 9.02 -6.03
N ALA A 651 18.82 9.35 -6.58
CA ALA A 651 18.92 10.20 -7.74
C ALA A 651 18.50 9.44 -9.02
N LEU A 652 17.55 9.97 -9.76
CA LEU A 652 16.96 9.32 -10.92
C LEU A 652 16.87 10.23 -12.15
N THR A 653 16.92 9.61 -13.33
CA THR A 653 16.50 10.24 -14.58
C THR A 653 15.03 9.92 -14.83
N ARG A 654 14.22 10.93 -15.06
CA ARG A 654 12.81 10.71 -15.39
C ARG A 654 12.70 10.35 -16.86
N ASN A 655 12.28 9.12 -17.13
CA ASN A 655 11.96 8.65 -18.47
C ASN A 655 10.43 8.67 -18.66
N GLY A 656 10.01 9.02 -19.86
CA GLY A 656 8.60 9.07 -20.22
C GLY A 656 8.15 10.46 -20.71
N GLY A 657 7.09 10.46 -21.48
CA GLY A 657 6.52 11.65 -22.09
C GLY A 657 5.68 12.49 -21.14
N LEU A 658 4.94 13.38 -21.73
CA LEU A 658 4.05 14.33 -21.05
C LEU A 658 2.73 13.69 -20.56
N PHE A 659 2.63 12.37 -20.49
CA PHE A 659 1.36 11.67 -20.22
C PHE A 659 0.70 12.00 -18.87
N LYS A 660 1.45 12.56 -17.93
CA LYS A 660 0.90 13.05 -16.64
C LYS A 660 0.46 14.53 -16.71
N MET A 661 0.72 15.19 -17.81
CA MET A 661 0.32 16.58 -18.02
C MET A 661 -1.00 16.58 -18.80
N ASN A 662 -2.04 17.10 -18.19
CA ASN A 662 -3.28 17.35 -18.92
C ASN A 662 -3.07 18.51 -19.91
N PRO A 663 -3.45 18.36 -21.16
CA PRO A 663 -3.42 19.48 -22.10
C PRO A 663 -4.43 20.55 -21.63
N LEU A 664 -3.98 21.77 -21.62
CA LEU A 664 -4.81 22.94 -21.33
C LEU A 664 -5.53 23.38 -22.61
N LYS A 665 -6.65 24.06 -22.43
CA LYS A 665 -7.49 24.56 -23.51
C LYS A 665 -6.76 25.63 -24.38
N LYS A 666 -7.34 25.96 -25.52
CA LYS A 666 -6.92 27.01 -26.44
C LYS A 666 -6.42 28.27 -25.72
N GLY A 667 -5.28 28.78 -26.14
CA GLY A 667 -4.62 29.95 -25.56
C GLY A 667 -3.91 29.72 -24.22
N SER A 668 -3.90 28.49 -23.68
CA SER A 668 -3.27 28.17 -22.42
C SER A 668 -2.21 27.07 -22.59
N GLY A 669 -1.17 27.13 -21.75
CA GLY A 669 -0.05 26.16 -21.75
C GLY A 669 1.28 26.80 -22.09
N GLN A 670 2.37 26.15 -21.72
CA GLN A 670 3.75 26.59 -21.98
C GLN A 670 4.44 25.79 -23.09
N VAL A 671 3.97 24.58 -23.33
CA VAL A 671 4.55 23.66 -24.31
C VAL A 671 3.46 23.18 -25.24
N SER A 672 3.68 23.35 -26.56
CA SER A 672 2.73 22.90 -27.58
C SER A 672 2.46 21.39 -27.52
N LEU A 673 1.29 20.95 -27.91
CA LEU A 673 0.89 19.54 -27.96
C LEU A 673 1.83 18.70 -28.83
N LYS A 674 2.24 19.26 -29.97
CA LYS A 674 3.19 18.62 -30.86
C LYS A 674 4.04 19.69 -31.57
N GLN A 675 5.35 19.66 -31.36
CA GLN A 675 6.29 20.56 -32.04
C GLN A 675 6.42 20.21 -33.54
N ASN A 676 6.74 21.20 -34.34
CA ASN A 676 6.91 21.08 -35.79
C ASN A 676 5.70 20.41 -36.51
N SER A 677 4.50 20.78 -36.13
CA SER A 677 3.24 20.32 -36.71
C SER A 677 2.18 21.42 -36.64
N PRO A 678 1.04 21.30 -37.32
CA PRO A 678 -0.08 22.22 -37.15
C PRO A 678 -0.54 22.40 -35.69
N LEU A 679 -0.30 21.41 -34.84
CA LEU A 679 -0.63 21.45 -33.40
C LEU A 679 0.41 22.23 -32.56
N SER A 680 1.39 22.88 -33.16
CA SER A 680 2.37 23.71 -32.47
C SER A 680 1.81 25.08 -32.00
N ASP A 681 0.71 25.49 -32.57
CA ASP A 681 0.06 26.77 -32.22
C ASP A 681 -0.75 26.64 -30.92
N ILE A 682 -0.16 27.10 -29.81
CA ILE A 682 -0.80 27.08 -28.49
C ILE A 682 -2.05 27.95 -28.43
N SER A 683 -2.06 29.06 -29.22
CA SER A 683 -3.19 29.99 -29.26
C SER A 683 -4.44 29.32 -29.80
N LYS A 684 -4.29 28.37 -30.72
CA LYS A 684 -5.36 27.67 -31.41
C LYS A 684 -5.70 26.34 -30.76
N TYR A 685 -4.69 25.57 -30.32
CA TYR A 685 -4.87 24.19 -29.88
C TYR A 685 -4.64 23.99 -28.37
N GLY A 686 -4.08 24.99 -27.67
CA GLY A 686 -3.64 24.86 -26.30
C GLY A 686 -2.30 24.12 -26.19
N GLY A 687 -1.93 23.76 -24.98
CA GLY A 687 -0.66 23.10 -24.71
C GLY A 687 -0.56 22.52 -23.31
N TYR A 688 0.62 22.05 -22.95
CA TYR A 688 0.90 21.53 -21.61
C TYR A 688 1.40 22.64 -20.68
N ASP A 689 0.93 22.65 -19.42
CA ASP A 689 1.24 23.72 -18.45
C ASP A 689 2.66 23.61 -17.88
N LYS A 690 3.07 22.44 -17.44
CA LYS A 690 4.32 22.27 -16.68
C LYS A 690 5.19 21.15 -17.24
N PRO A 691 6.14 21.46 -18.10
CA PRO A 691 7.09 20.47 -18.56
C PRO A 691 7.90 19.91 -17.39
N ALA A 692 8.03 18.60 -17.32
CA ALA A 692 8.80 17.93 -16.28
C ALA A 692 10.23 17.68 -16.75
N SER A 693 11.21 18.15 -15.97
CA SER A 693 12.61 17.89 -16.26
C SER A 693 12.96 16.43 -16.09
N SER A 694 13.64 15.84 -17.08
CA SER A 694 14.17 14.49 -17.05
C SER A 694 15.40 14.42 -16.14
N TYR A 695 16.33 15.32 -16.39
CA TYR A 695 17.57 15.53 -15.64
C TYR A 695 18.06 16.95 -15.88
N PHE A 696 19.23 17.28 -15.38
CA PHE A 696 19.92 18.56 -15.62
C PHE A 696 21.25 18.29 -16.28
N SER A 697 21.74 19.22 -17.11
CA SER A 697 23.11 19.24 -17.60
C SER A 697 23.85 20.41 -17.01
N PHE A 698 25.10 20.22 -16.63
CA PHE A 698 25.94 21.29 -16.18
C PHE A 698 26.83 21.75 -17.35
N VAL A 699 26.70 23.00 -17.70
CA VAL A 699 27.31 23.56 -18.92
C VAL A 699 28.07 24.86 -18.62
N LYS A 700 29.13 25.12 -19.38
CA LYS A 700 29.77 26.42 -19.44
C LYS A 700 29.53 27.07 -20.80
N TYR A 701 29.50 28.39 -20.81
CA TYR A 701 29.30 29.18 -22.03
C TYR A 701 29.85 30.59 -21.89
N GLU A 702 30.00 31.29 -23.01
CA GLU A 702 30.46 32.66 -23.04
C GLU A 702 29.28 33.63 -22.77
N GLY A 703 29.36 34.37 -21.69
CA GLY A 703 28.38 35.39 -21.30
C GLY A 703 28.70 36.77 -21.89
N LYS A 704 28.07 37.80 -21.32
CA LYS A 704 28.32 39.20 -21.72
C LYS A 704 29.78 39.56 -21.46
N LYS A 705 30.37 40.30 -22.41
CA LYS A 705 31.78 40.74 -22.38
C LYS A 705 32.82 39.61 -22.32
N GLY A 706 32.48 38.44 -22.87
CA GLY A 706 33.40 37.27 -22.89
C GLY A 706 33.60 36.55 -21.57
N LYS A 707 32.82 36.89 -20.54
CA LYS A 707 32.92 36.24 -19.23
C LYS A 707 32.46 34.79 -19.30
N GLU A 708 33.24 33.84 -18.76
CA GLU A 708 32.84 32.44 -18.62
C GLU A 708 31.71 32.29 -17.60
N MET A 709 30.64 31.69 -18.04
CA MET A 709 29.44 31.45 -17.24
C MET A 709 29.22 29.97 -17.08
N ARG A 710 28.75 29.51 -15.91
CA ARG A 710 28.42 28.13 -15.57
C ARG A 710 26.98 27.99 -15.13
N GLN A 711 26.26 27.03 -15.72
CA GLN A 711 24.81 26.91 -15.54
C GLN A 711 24.36 25.46 -15.43
N LEU A 712 23.38 25.22 -14.57
CA LEU A 712 22.56 24.00 -14.56
C LEU A 712 21.35 24.18 -15.48
N VAL A 713 21.36 23.51 -16.62
CA VAL A 713 20.29 23.56 -17.62
C VAL A 713 19.35 22.38 -17.41
N ALA A 714 18.08 22.65 -17.24
CA ALA A 714 17.09 21.61 -17.08
C ALA A 714 16.68 21.01 -18.43
N ILE A 715 16.86 19.70 -18.59
CA ILE A 715 16.49 18.96 -19.81
C ILE A 715 15.14 18.31 -19.57
N ASP A 716 14.10 18.88 -20.18
CA ASP A 716 12.74 18.40 -20.03
C ASP A 716 12.51 17.14 -20.85
N SER A 717 11.59 16.28 -20.39
CA SER A 717 11.37 14.95 -20.99
C SER A 717 11.02 15.00 -22.48
N TYR A 718 10.33 16.06 -22.92
CA TYR A 718 9.93 16.20 -24.33
C TYR A 718 11.04 16.67 -25.28
N ILE A 719 12.09 17.30 -24.74
CA ILE A 719 13.25 17.77 -25.54
C ILE A 719 14.43 16.80 -25.44
N LYS A 720 14.39 15.81 -24.54
CA LYS A 720 15.48 14.93 -24.22
C LYS A 720 16.16 14.32 -25.48
N ALA A 721 15.39 13.74 -26.37
CA ALA A 721 15.94 13.08 -27.57
C ALA A 721 16.66 14.07 -28.52
N ARG A 722 16.12 15.30 -28.68
CA ARG A 722 16.75 16.33 -29.51
C ARG A 722 18.03 16.87 -28.88
N TYR A 723 18.02 17.02 -27.55
CA TYR A 723 19.20 17.45 -26.81
C TYR A 723 20.32 16.41 -26.90
N GLU A 724 20.00 15.15 -26.64
CA GLU A 724 21.00 14.06 -26.64
C GLU A 724 21.60 13.76 -28.02
N ALA A 725 20.91 14.10 -29.10
CA ALA A 725 21.44 13.98 -30.46
C ALA A 725 22.61 14.93 -30.74
N ASN A 726 22.54 16.19 -30.28
CA ASN A 726 23.63 17.15 -30.36
C ASN A 726 23.47 18.23 -29.29
N PRO A 727 24.04 18.04 -28.09
CA PRO A 727 23.83 18.91 -26.95
C PRO A 727 24.25 20.37 -27.19
N GLU A 728 25.46 20.59 -27.73
CA GLU A 728 26.04 21.92 -27.88
C GLU A 728 25.27 22.75 -28.93
N LYS A 729 24.91 22.11 -30.05
CA LYS A 729 24.07 22.73 -31.08
C LYS A 729 22.69 23.11 -30.51
N TYR A 730 22.09 22.19 -29.74
CA TYR A 730 20.78 22.44 -29.12
C TYR A 730 20.85 23.60 -28.10
N LEU A 731 21.91 23.67 -27.29
CA LEU A 731 22.13 24.73 -26.32
C LEU A 731 22.30 26.10 -27.00
N SER A 732 23.05 26.13 -28.12
CA SER A 732 23.21 27.34 -28.90
C SER A 732 21.91 27.82 -29.56
N GLU A 733 21.21 26.92 -30.27
CA GLU A 733 20.02 27.28 -31.06
C GLU A 733 18.78 27.50 -30.20
N THR A 734 18.58 26.70 -29.16
CA THR A 734 17.33 26.77 -28.38
C THR A 734 17.45 27.61 -27.12
N PHE A 735 18.61 27.60 -26.45
CA PHE A 735 18.85 28.39 -25.25
C PHE A 735 19.63 29.68 -25.52
N GLY A 736 20.13 29.88 -26.77
CA GLY A 736 20.90 31.10 -27.16
C GLY A 736 22.24 31.21 -26.43
N LEU A 737 22.83 30.10 -25.96
CA LEU A 737 24.10 30.10 -25.27
C LEU A 737 25.25 30.22 -26.29
N LYS A 738 26.19 31.13 -26.07
CA LYS A 738 27.35 31.32 -26.93
C LYS A 738 28.45 30.30 -26.57
N LYS A 739 28.98 29.58 -27.53
CA LYS A 739 30.06 28.59 -27.38
C LYS A 739 29.83 27.65 -26.18
N PRO A 740 28.67 27.00 -26.07
CA PRO A 740 28.39 26.12 -24.93
C PRO A 740 29.26 24.88 -24.96
N VAL A 741 29.72 24.45 -23.79
CA VAL A 741 30.45 23.20 -23.58
C VAL A 741 29.77 22.45 -22.44
N VAL A 742 29.46 21.19 -22.66
CA VAL A 742 28.82 20.34 -21.64
C VAL A 742 29.87 19.76 -20.71
N LEU A 743 29.92 20.22 -19.45
CA LEU A 743 30.87 19.75 -18.45
C LEU A 743 30.38 18.44 -17.78
N ILE A 744 29.11 18.38 -17.38
CA ILE A 744 28.47 17.17 -16.84
C ILE A 744 27.19 16.90 -17.62
N PRO A 745 27.16 15.86 -18.45
CA PRO A 745 26.02 15.58 -19.33
C PRO A 745 24.72 15.30 -18.58
N VAL A 746 24.80 14.56 -17.45
CA VAL A 746 23.63 14.14 -16.70
C VAL A 746 23.80 14.36 -15.19
N VAL A 747 23.18 15.40 -14.68
CA VAL A 747 22.94 15.60 -13.25
C VAL A 747 21.52 15.16 -12.95
N LYS A 748 21.38 14.03 -12.28
CA LYS A 748 20.06 13.39 -12.04
C LYS A 748 19.18 14.25 -11.13
N ARG A 749 17.89 14.10 -11.25
CA ARG A 749 16.94 14.62 -10.24
C ARG A 749 17.21 13.93 -8.91
N ASP A 750 16.94 14.65 -7.83
CA ASP A 750 17.27 14.26 -6.47
C ASP A 750 18.80 14.07 -6.20
N ALA A 751 19.69 14.48 -7.13
CA ALA A 751 21.11 14.60 -6.86
C ALA A 751 21.37 15.62 -5.74
N CYS A 752 22.37 15.36 -4.90
CA CYS A 752 22.72 16.23 -3.78
C CYS A 752 23.65 17.36 -4.27
N ILE A 753 23.29 18.59 -3.97
CA ILE A 753 24.12 19.80 -4.14
C ILE A 753 24.39 20.36 -2.75
N GLU A 754 25.65 20.69 -2.48
CA GLU A 754 26.07 21.37 -1.27
C GLU A 754 26.53 22.80 -1.61
N ILE A 755 25.96 23.79 -0.93
CA ILE A 755 26.25 25.19 -1.10
C ILE A 755 26.66 25.76 0.25
N ASP A 756 27.91 26.22 0.36
CA ASP A 756 28.47 26.72 1.61
C ASP A 756 28.12 25.82 2.83
N GLY A 757 28.20 24.50 2.65
CA GLY A 757 27.88 23.51 3.67
C GLY A 757 26.41 23.14 3.78
N PHE A 758 25.47 23.86 3.16
CA PHE A 758 24.05 23.54 3.16
C PHE A 758 23.74 22.55 2.05
N ARG A 759 23.32 21.32 2.43
CA ARG A 759 23.01 20.24 1.50
C ARG A 759 21.55 20.23 1.10
N MET A 760 21.31 20.09 -0.19
CA MET A 760 19.99 20.09 -0.81
C MET A 760 19.92 19.07 -1.95
N HIS A 761 18.72 18.60 -2.27
CA HIS A 761 18.47 17.74 -3.44
C HIS A 761 17.70 18.47 -4.51
N ILE A 762 18.13 18.36 -5.76
CA ILE A 762 17.48 19.00 -6.90
C ILE A 762 16.08 18.44 -7.09
N SER A 763 15.03 19.25 -6.96
CA SER A 763 13.65 18.83 -7.15
C SER A 763 13.06 19.17 -8.51
N GLY A 764 13.54 20.26 -9.14
CA GLY A 764 13.02 20.75 -10.42
C GLY A 764 13.50 22.15 -10.77
N LYS A 765 12.73 22.84 -11.62
CA LYS A 765 12.98 24.25 -11.96
C LYS A 765 11.70 25.08 -11.81
N THR A 766 11.84 26.37 -11.62
CA THR A 766 10.75 27.36 -11.68
C THR A 766 11.33 28.63 -12.30
N GLY A 767 10.94 28.93 -13.54
CA GLY A 767 11.59 30.00 -14.33
C GLY A 767 13.08 29.74 -14.50
N SER A 768 13.90 30.72 -14.21
CA SER A 768 15.38 30.65 -14.23
C SER A 768 15.99 30.03 -12.98
N ARG A 769 15.18 29.57 -12.04
CA ARG A 769 15.66 29.02 -10.77
C ARG A 769 15.57 27.51 -10.73
N ILE A 770 16.63 26.85 -10.25
CA ILE A 770 16.60 25.45 -9.83
C ILE A 770 15.97 25.38 -8.44
N THR A 771 15.04 24.48 -8.24
CA THR A 771 14.36 24.25 -6.97
C THR A 771 14.89 23.02 -6.26
N PHE A 772 14.96 23.09 -4.94
CA PHE A 772 15.55 22.07 -4.10
C PHE A 772 14.60 21.60 -2.99
N LYS A 773 14.89 20.42 -2.46
CA LYS A 773 14.39 19.89 -1.19
C LYS A 773 15.57 19.76 -0.24
N PRO A 774 15.39 19.96 1.08
CA PRO A 774 16.51 19.88 2.02
C PRO A 774 17.03 18.45 2.12
N ALA A 775 18.36 18.34 2.24
CA ALA A 775 19.03 17.14 2.71
C ALA A 775 19.46 17.29 4.17
N MET A 776 19.78 18.50 4.58
CA MET A 776 20.04 18.81 6.00
C MET A 776 18.73 19.22 6.68
N GLN A 777 18.53 18.69 7.88
CA GLN A 777 17.32 18.94 8.66
C GLN A 777 17.69 19.60 9.99
N ILE A 778 16.72 20.30 10.59
CA ILE A 778 16.92 20.98 11.86
C ILE A 778 17.10 19.93 12.95
N THR A 779 18.05 20.23 13.85
CA THR A 779 18.21 19.49 15.10
C THR A 779 18.07 20.44 16.27
N VAL A 780 17.29 20.02 17.25
CA VAL A 780 17.10 20.74 18.53
C VAL A 780 17.31 19.77 19.69
N SER A 781 17.36 20.30 20.91
CA SER A 781 17.46 19.45 22.10
C SER A 781 16.19 18.60 22.28
N TYR A 782 16.30 17.56 23.07
CA TYR A 782 15.16 16.71 23.44
C TYR A 782 14.04 17.52 24.10
N ASP A 783 14.38 18.39 25.04
CA ASP A 783 13.39 19.20 25.76
C ASP A 783 12.70 20.21 24.81
N THR A 784 13.45 20.80 23.90
CA THR A 784 12.92 21.64 22.83
C THR A 784 11.98 20.84 21.90
N GLU A 785 12.33 19.60 21.49
CA GLU A 785 11.41 18.74 20.70
C GLU A 785 10.12 18.45 21.45
N LYS A 786 10.21 18.20 22.75
CA LYS A 786 9.06 17.94 23.63
C LYS A 786 8.16 19.17 23.70
N TYR A 787 8.75 20.35 23.88
CA TYR A 787 8.03 21.61 23.91
C TYR A 787 7.35 21.93 22.57
N ILE A 788 8.07 21.81 21.44
CA ILE A 788 7.51 21.98 20.09
C ILE A 788 6.29 21.09 19.88
N ARG A 789 6.30 19.86 20.38
CA ARG A 789 5.14 18.97 20.28
C ARG A 789 3.91 19.51 21.02
N ASN A 790 4.08 20.17 22.14
CA ASN A 790 2.98 20.82 22.86
C ASN A 790 2.46 22.03 22.07
N VAL A 791 3.36 22.89 21.58
CA VAL A 791 3.04 24.05 20.73
C VAL A 791 2.23 23.65 19.50
N VAL A 792 2.69 22.63 18.77
CA VAL A 792 2.01 22.12 17.55
C VAL A 792 0.66 21.49 17.87
N LYS A 793 0.54 20.77 18.97
CA LYS A 793 -0.76 20.22 19.42
C LYS A 793 -1.75 21.34 19.69
N LEU A 794 -1.35 22.36 20.40
CA LEU A 794 -2.22 23.50 20.71
C LEU A 794 -2.73 24.18 19.44
N ASN A 795 -1.88 24.28 18.40
CA ASN A 795 -2.26 24.88 17.12
C ASN A 795 -3.15 23.97 16.24
N SER A 796 -2.98 22.66 16.31
CA SER A 796 -3.68 21.73 15.40
C SER A 796 -5.14 21.46 15.77
N LYS A 797 -5.57 21.76 17.01
CA LYS A 797 -6.93 21.50 17.51
C LYS A 797 -7.36 22.54 18.55
N PRO A 798 -7.54 23.81 18.18
CA PRO A 798 -7.85 24.89 19.14
C PRO A 798 -9.20 24.69 19.85
N GLU A 799 -10.11 23.89 19.32
CA GLU A 799 -11.49 23.71 19.83
C GLU A 799 -11.64 22.56 20.84
N ASN A 800 -10.64 21.68 20.95
CA ASN A 800 -10.73 20.45 21.75
C ASN A 800 -9.77 20.39 22.95
N TYR A 801 -9.16 21.49 23.34
CA TYR A 801 -8.22 21.50 24.44
C TYR A 801 -8.92 21.67 25.81
N ASN A 802 -8.73 20.66 26.64
CA ASN A 802 -8.91 20.84 28.09
C ASN A 802 -7.91 21.90 28.58
N ILE A 803 -8.32 22.70 29.53
CA ILE A 803 -7.54 23.75 30.21
C ILE A 803 -6.16 23.23 30.67
N THR A 804 -6.06 21.93 31.01
CA THR A 804 -4.83 21.24 31.42
C THR A 804 -3.75 21.09 30.36
N GLU A 805 -4.00 21.37 29.07
CA GLU A 805 -2.96 21.34 28.02
C GLU A 805 -2.37 22.73 27.74
N LEU A 806 -3.08 23.81 28.08
CA LEU A 806 -2.55 25.18 28.14
C LEU A 806 -1.43 25.32 29.17
N ASP A 807 -1.52 24.62 30.29
CA ASP A 807 -0.50 24.63 31.35
C ASP A 807 0.87 24.04 30.92
N LYS A 808 0.92 23.43 29.76
CA LYS A 808 2.15 22.84 29.16
C LYS A 808 2.89 23.78 28.20
N VAL A 809 2.39 25.00 28.05
CA VAL A 809 2.93 26.02 27.17
C VAL A 809 2.94 27.34 27.91
N SER A 810 4.06 28.03 27.91
CA SER A 810 4.21 29.35 28.58
C SER A 810 4.72 30.39 27.58
N THR A 811 4.47 31.65 27.88
CA THR A 811 4.99 32.78 27.09
C THR A 811 6.51 32.80 27.07
N ASP A 812 7.15 32.53 28.22
CA ASP A 812 8.61 32.57 28.35
C ASP A 812 9.28 31.45 27.48
N GLU A 813 8.74 30.21 27.54
CA GLU A 813 9.24 29.11 26.70
C GLU A 813 8.93 29.34 25.23
N ASN A 814 7.81 30.05 24.88
CA ASN A 814 7.53 30.44 23.51
C ASN A 814 8.57 31.44 22.97
N ILE A 815 9.00 32.40 23.79
CA ILE A 815 10.04 33.36 23.47
C ILE A 815 11.37 32.65 23.29
N GLU A 816 11.72 31.76 24.21
CA GLU A 816 12.95 30.93 24.09
C GLU A 816 12.93 30.11 22.80
N LEU A 817 11.81 29.47 22.46
CA LEU A 817 11.68 28.71 21.21
C LEU A 817 11.79 29.64 19.97
N PHE A 818 11.21 30.84 20.01
CA PHE A 818 11.35 31.80 18.94
C PHE A 818 12.83 32.16 18.71
N ASP A 819 13.56 32.43 19.77
CA ASP A 819 15.00 32.74 19.71
C ASP A 819 15.81 31.55 19.18
N ILE A 820 15.50 30.31 19.61
CA ILE A 820 16.12 29.10 19.07
C ILE A 820 15.88 28.96 17.57
N LEU A 821 14.63 29.13 17.09
CA LEU A 821 14.30 28.94 15.68
C LEU A 821 14.93 30.03 14.80
N THR A 822 14.91 31.27 15.24
CA THR A 822 15.53 32.40 14.52
C THR A 822 17.06 32.29 14.49
N TYR A 823 17.68 31.86 15.57
CA TYR A 823 19.12 31.51 15.59
C TYR A 823 19.45 30.42 14.58
N LYS A 824 18.61 29.37 14.46
CA LYS A 824 18.82 28.33 13.42
C LYS A 824 18.81 28.93 12.01
N MET A 825 17.99 29.96 11.77
CA MET A 825 17.89 30.61 10.46
C MET A 825 19.09 31.51 10.14
N THR A 826 19.66 32.22 11.14
CA THR A 826 20.67 33.27 10.94
C THR A 826 22.10 32.80 11.19
N ASP A 827 22.33 31.87 12.09
CA ASP A 827 23.66 31.53 12.60
C ASP A 827 24.12 30.09 12.32
N THR A 828 23.31 29.32 11.59
CA THR A 828 23.70 27.98 11.14
C THR A 828 23.88 27.92 9.62
N VAL A 829 24.19 26.74 9.07
CA VAL A 829 24.27 26.53 7.61
C VAL A 829 22.96 26.90 6.88
N LEU A 830 21.82 26.96 7.59
CA LEU A 830 20.54 27.38 7.05
C LEU A 830 20.53 28.86 6.63
N LYS A 831 21.46 29.69 7.14
CA LYS A 831 21.59 31.10 6.79
C LYS A 831 21.77 31.34 5.29
N VAL A 832 22.34 30.40 4.58
CA VAL A 832 22.51 30.44 3.10
C VAL A 832 21.16 30.71 2.41
N LYS A 833 20.07 30.23 2.99
CA LYS A 833 18.71 30.44 2.44
C LYS A 833 17.84 31.32 3.33
N PHE A 834 17.92 31.20 4.62
CA PHE A 834 16.97 31.80 5.55
C PHE A 834 17.53 33.00 6.34
N GLY A 835 18.80 33.38 6.12
CA GLY A 835 19.45 34.47 6.87
C GLY A 835 18.68 35.78 6.82
N ASP A 836 18.37 36.26 5.61
CA ASP A 836 17.60 37.51 5.43
C ASP A 836 16.19 37.43 6.01
N MET A 837 15.54 36.28 5.90
CA MET A 837 14.21 36.06 6.45
C MET A 837 14.26 35.96 7.98
N GLY A 838 15.26 35.28 8.53
CA GLY A 838 15.49 35.19 9.97
C GLY A 838 15.72 36.56 10.58
N ALA A 839 16.55 37.40 9.94
CA ALA A 839 16.79 38.78 10.39
C ALA A 839 15.49 39.61 10.41
N LYS A 840 14.65 39.48 9.39
CA LYS A 840 13.32 40.13 9.37
C LYS A 840 12.42 39.62 10.49
N ILE A 841 12.36 38.32 10.74
CA ILE A 841 11.55 37.74 11.82
C ILE A 841 12.05 38.25 13.16
N ILE A 842 13.37 38.33 13.37
CA ILE A 842 13.97 38.87 14.59
C ILE A 842 13.57 40.34 14.80
N SER A 843 13.50 41.19 13.75
CA SER A 843 13.07 42.58 13.89
C SER A 843 11.62 42.74 14.34
N HIS A 844 10.83 41.72 14.30
CA HIS A 844 9.45 41.68 14.81
C HIS A 844 9.30 40.94 16.16
N ARG A 845 10.38 40.75 16.90
CA ARG A 845 10.39 40.07 18.20
C ARG A 845 9.44 40.70 19.20
N ASP A 846 9.46 42.03 19.30
CA ASP A 846 8.58 42.77 20.20
C ASP A 846 7.09 42.59 19.85
N ALA A 847 6.77 42.47 18.57
CA ALA A 847 5.43 42.17 18.12
C ALA A 847 5.00 40.75 18.51
N PHE A 848 5.92 39.79 18.44
CA PHE A 848 5.68 38.41 18.87
C PHE A 848 5.45 38.28 20.37
N GLU A 849 6.24 38.98 21.19
CA GLU A 849 6.11 38.97 22.64
C GLU A 849 4.74 39.51 23.15
N LYS A 850 4.16 40.47 22.43
CA LYS A 850 2.85 41.06 22.73
C LYS A 850 1.66 40.17 22.33
N LEU A 851 1.89 39.07 21.61
CA LEU A 851 0.82 38.17 21.21
C LEU A 851 0.34 37.31 22.43
N ASP A 852 -0.93 36.94 22.39
CA ASP A 852 -1.41 35.88 23.27
C ASP A 852 -0.74 34.54 22.98
N ILE A 853 -0.72 33.63 23.97
CA ILE A 853 -0.05 32.33 23.88
C ILE A 853 -0.46 31.53 22.62
N ARG A 854 -1.74 31.59 22.24
CA ARG A 854 -2.23 30.83 21.06
C ARG A 854 -1.66 31.37 19.75
N LYS A 855 -1.63 32.70 19.60
CA LYS A 855 -1.02 33.34 18.44
C LYS A 855 0.48 33.13 18.39
N GLN A 856 1.16 33.16 19.55
CA GLN A 856 2.56 32.78 19.65
C GLN A 856 2.81 31.35 19.14
N CYS A 857 2.03 30.38 19.61
CA CYS A 857 2.10 28.99 19.17
C CYS A 857 1.83 28.86 17.64
N PHE A 858 0.89 29.65 17.11
CA PHE A 858 0.64 29.69 15.66
C PHE A 858 1.89 30.16 14.91
N VAL A 859 2.46 31.31 15.26
CA VAL A 859 3.64 31.87 14.62
C VAL A 859 4.82 30.90 14.66
N LEU A 860 5.10 30.29 15.82
CA LEU A 860 6.15 29.29 15.97
C LEU A 860 5.94 28.09 15.05
N THR A 861 4.71 27.60 14.93
CA THR A 861 4.38 26.51 14.00
C THR A 861 4.60 26.92 12.54
N GLU A 862 4.27 28.17 12.19
CA GLU A 862 4.46 28.69 10.84
C GLU A 862 5.96 28.86 10.50
N ILE A 863 6.79 29.30 11.45
CA ILE A 863 8.26 29.34 11.29
C ILE A 863 8.80 27.94 11.07
N LEU A 864 8.38 26.95 11.85
CA LEU A 864 8.79 25.54 11.65
C LEU A 864 8.45 25.02 10.25
N LYS A 865 7.26 25.36 9.71
CA LYS A 865 6.89 25.01 8.33
C LYS A 865 7.86 25.60 7.29
N ILE A 866 8.30 26.82 7.49
CA ILE A 866 9.25 27.50 6.60
C ILE A 866 10.60 26.78 6.65
N ILE A 867 11.13 26.54 7.84
CA ILE A 867 12.46 25.94 8.03
C ILE A 867 12.49 24.47 7.57
N HIS A 868 11.36 23.80 7.58
CA HIS A 868 11.25 22.42 7.06
C HIS A 868 11.50 22.31 5.54
N CYS A 869 11.58 23.41 4.82
CA CYS A 869 11.93 23.52 3.40
C CYS A 869 11.02 22.70 2.45
N ASN A 870 9.78 22.47 2.81
CA ASN A 870 8.85 21.63 2.05
C ASN A 870 8.00 22.37 1.01
N ALA A 871 8.34 23.61 0.72
CA ALA A 871 7.62 24.52 -0.18
C ALA A 871 6.22 24.96 0.32
N VAL A 872 5.90 24.68 1.58
CA VAL A 872 4.67 25.17 2.23
C VAL A 872 4.85 26.66 2.60
N LEU A 873 3.78 27.41 2.49
CA LEU A 873 3.77 28.81 2.93
C LEU A 873 3.58 28.85 4.46
N GLY A 874 4.45 29.57 5.13
CA GLY A 874 4.29 29.97 6.53
C GLY A 874 3.60 31.33 6.60
N ASN A 875 2.57 31.45 7.41
CA ASN A 875 1.82 32.68 7.63
C ASN A 875 2.36 33.44 8.84
N LEU A 876 2.99 34.57 8.61
CA LEU A 876 3.58 35.41 9.65
C LEU A 876 2.82 36.72 9.87
N THR A 877 1.56 36.81 9.47
CA THR A 877 0.75 38.04 9.54
C THR A 877 0.57 38.56 10.97
N TYR A 878 0.56 37.69 11.99
CA TYR A 878 0.43 38.13 13.38
C TYR A 878 1.63 38.93 13.89
N ILE A 879 2.80 38.79 13.29
CA ILE A 879 3.97 39.60 13.61
C ILE A 879 4.24 40.71 12.58
N GLY A 880 3.29 41.01 11.70
CA GLY A 880 3.41 42.10 10.71
C GLY A 880 4.10 41.71 9.39
N GLU A 881 4.52 40.45 9.24
CA GLU A 881 5.08 39.93 8.00
C GLU A 881 4.00 39.20 7.17
N GLY A 882 4.21 39.08 5.86
CA GLY A 882 3.33 38.34 4.97
C GLY A 882 3.57 36.82 5.02
N SER A 883 2.96 36.12 4.06
CA SER A 883 3.22 34.70 3.89
C SER A 883 4.59 34.47 3.23
N SER A 884 5.40 33.65 3.86
CA SER A 884 6.75 33.29 3.39
C SER A 884 6.87 31.82 2.99
N SER A 885 7.61 31.55 1.90
CA SER A 885 7.76 30.18 1.39
C SER A 885 9.06 29.55 1.84
N GLY A 886 8.95 28.33 2.38
CA GLY A 886 10.10 27.47 2.66
C GLY A 886 10.78 26.86 1.42
N ARG A 887 10.33 27.20 0.20
CA ARG A 887 10.94 26.69 -1.03
C ARG A 887 12.33 27.23 -1.20
N VAL A 888 13.31 26.35 -1.33
CA VAL A 888 14.68 26.71 -1.66
C VAL A 888 14.83 26.75 -3.18
N GLY A 889 15.36 27.85 -3.71
CA GLY A 889 15.63 28.00 -5.14
C GLY A 889 16.88 28.84 -5.36
N LEU A 890 17.75 28.42 -6.29
CA LEU A 890 18.95 29.13 -6.72
C LEU A 890 18.85 29.53 -8.18
N ASN A 891 19.56 30.60 -8.56
CA ASN A 891 19.76 30.90 -9.96
C ASN A 891 20.40 29.70 -10.65
N SER A 892 19.89 29.33 -11.82
CA SER A 892 20.46 28.25 -12.63
C SER A 892 21.89 28.59 -13.11
N VAL A 893 22.22 29.88 -13.26
CA VAL A 893 23.57 30.36 -13.53
C VAL A 893 24.32 30.49 -12.20
N LEU A 894 25.14 29.50 -11.89
CA LEU A 894 25.81 29.41 -10.58
C LEU A 894 26.84 30.53 -10.37
N SER A 895 27.51 30.96 -11.43
CA SER A 895 28.46 32.06 -11.41
C SER A 895 27.87 33.46 -11.10
N GLU A 896 26.54 33.59 -11.13
CA GLU A 896 25.81 34.80 -10.76
C GLU A 896 25.21 34.79 -9.35
N VAL A 897 25.40 33.71 -8.61
CA VAL A 897 24.86 33.62 -7.24
C VAL A 897 25.77 34.41 -6.30
N LYS A 898 25.30 35.61 -5.89
CA LYS A 898 26.05 36.46 -4.99
C LYS A 898 26.28 35.88 -3.62
N GLY A 899 27.46 36.05 -3.07
CA GLY A 899 27.81 35.64 -1.70
C GLY A 899 28.05 34.15 -1.49
N VAL A 900 27.92 33.31 -2.52
CA VAL A 900 28.22 31.88 -2.46
C VAL A 900 29.73 31.65 -2.70
N LYS A 901 30.38 30.94 -1.79
CA LYS A 901 31.82 30.63 -1.85
C LYS A 901 32.09 29.26 -2.45
N SER A 902 31.19 28.31 -2.27
CA SER A 902 31.39 26.94 -2.74
C SER A 902 30.07 26.29 -3.20
N VAL A 903 30.14 25.55 -4.31
CA VAL A 903 29.01 24.73 -4.83
C VAL A 903 29.56 23.38 -5.26
N TYR A 904 29.16 22.34 -4.57
CA TYR A 904 29.59 20.97 -4.87
C TYR A 904 28.44 20.10 -5.31
N LEU A 905 28.63 19.32 -6.37
CA LEU A 905 27.81 18.16 -6.64
C LEU A 905 28.34 17.01 -5.79
N VAL A 906 27.49 16.49 -4.90
CA VAL A 906 27.88 15.44 -3.95
C VAL A 906 27.32 14.10 -4.40
N HIS A 907 28.18 13.20 -4.82
CA HIS A 907 27.85 11.82 -5.09
C HIS A 907 27.93 11.03 -3.78
N GLN A 908 26.80 10.52 -3.33
CA GLN A 908 26.69 9.73 -2.10
C GLN A 908 26.47 8.26 -2.42
N SER A 909 27.06 7.38 -1.62
CA SER A 909 26.66 5.97 -1.57
C SER A 909 25.24 5.84 -1.03
N VAL A 910 24.63 4.66 -1.14
CA VAL A 910 23.23 4.47 -0.70
C VAL A 910 23.06 4.65 0.82
N THR A 911 24.09 4.36 1.62
CA THR A 911 24.09 4.61 3.08
C THR A 911 24.47 6.05 3.42
N GLY A 912 25.07 6.80 2.47
CA GLY A 912 25.67 8.11 2.72
C GLY A 912 26.98 8.05 3.51
N LEU A 913 27.58 6.87 3.70
CA LEU A 913 28.87 6.73 4.40
C LEU A 913 30.05 7.10 3.51
N PHE A 914 29.93 6.92 2.20
CA PHE A 914 30.95 7.28 1.22
C PHE A 914 30.45 8.42 0.33
N GLU A 915 31.30 9.43 0.14
CA GLU A 915 30.96 10.63 -0.64
C GLU A 915 32.12 11.04 -1.54
N LYS A 916 31.78 11.54 -2.73
CA LYS A 916 32.70 12.22 -3.65
C LYS A 916 32.09 13.57 -4.02
N LYS A 917 32.87 14.64 -3.85
CA LYS A 917 32.45 16.01 -4.19
C LYS A 917 33.10 16.45 -5.50
N ILE A 918 32.34 17.11 -6.35
CA ILE A 918 32.79 17.75 -7.59
C ILE A 918 32.51 19.24 -7.44
N ASP A 919 33.54 20.07 -7.59
CA ASP A 919 33.41 21.51 -7.51
C ASP A 919 32.82 22.08 -8.80
N LEU A 920 31.61 22.65 -8.69
CA LEU A 920 30.89 23.19 -9.84
C LEU A 920 31.29 24.65 -10.17
N LEU A 921 32.01 25.35 -9.30
CA LEU A 921 32.47 26.71 -9.55
C LEU A 921 33.81 26.74 -10.30
N HIS A 922 34.68 25.74 -10.06
CA HIS A 922 36.03 25.72 -10.62
C HIS A 922 36.31 24.60 -11.62
N MET A 923 35.25 23.81 -11.97
CA MET A 923 35.35 22.74 -12.96
C MET A 923 35.54 23.25 -14.38
#